data_b051ae5936fbe3f7802d8ddfc0d177d3
#
_entry.id   b051ae5936fbe3f7802d8ddfc0d177d3
#
_cell.length_a   1.000
_cell.length_b   1.000
_cell.length_c   1.000
_cell.angle_alpha   90.00
_cell.angle_beta   90.00
_cell.angle_gamma   90.00
#
_symmetry.space_group_name_H-M   'P 1'
#
loop_
_entity.id
_entity.type
_entity.pdbx_description
1 polymer ?
#
loop_
_entity_poly.entity_id
_entity_poly.type
_entity_poly.pdbx_seq_one_letter_code
_entity_poly.pdbx_strand_id
1 'polypeptide(L)'
;MTSQFSPKVSEILAYSREEANRLASRSVGPEHLVLGILREKDSLLHLLFQRMNINLDDVKNELEDKVRQDVITEVIIDSELVLNEQASNILKLAVLEARIQHTQMVDVQHLILAILHDQVNNGAKEVLEGNHMTYEDTLTYLKTQKSSNAKPSDSFGMPDEEEEEEEAISQNGGGKKNATTKTVNGNQKKGTPVLDNFSTDLTKAAAEGKLDKVVGREKEIQRVTEILCRRKKNNPILIGEPGVGKSAIVEGLAQLIVQHKTSPVLFNKRVVNLDLTAIVAGTKYRGQFEERIRSLINELEKNPDIIVFIDEIHTMIGAGSTPGSMDAANIMKPALARGVIQCIGATTIDEYRKSIEKDGALERRFQKVMVEPTTAEETLTILHNIKDRYELHHHVNYTDEALKACVKLTERYISDRYFPDKAIDALDEVGSRVHLQHAEMPEELVEKQKELEQTIQKKQQAVKNQDFELAAAYRDRQTNLERQIDELNRQWTSDDNTTRQTITEDEVAEVVSMMAGVPVQRIAEAENVRLRNMGDVLKAQVIAQDNAIEKMVKAIQRNRVGIKDPNHPIGVFMFLGPTGVGKTYLAKKLAEYMFGSDDALIRVDMSEYSESFNTSRLVGAPPGYVGYEEGGQLTEKVRRHPYSIILLDEIEKAHGNIFNMLLQVLDEGRLTDGNGRLVDFRNTVIIMTSNAGTRQLKEFGHGVGFNAGGNTGISLNDKDKEYARSIIQKSLSKQFAPEFLNRLDEIITFDQLDLKAIKKIIDIELKGLYKRIESLGYQLTITDSAKEFVATKGYDVQFGARPLKRAIQNYIEDGVCEKLLSGELHEGDTIAVSKIPNKDELQFK
;
A
#
# COMPACT_ATOMS: atom_id res chain seq x y z
N MET A 1 14.45 2.17 14.43
CA MET A 1 14.68 3.62 14.65
C MET A 1 15.93 3.92 15.51
N THR A 2 16.62 2.93 16.01
CA THR A 2 17.73 3.10 16.98
C THR A 2 19.12 3.36 16.38
N SER A 3 19.32 3.24 15.08
CA SER A 3 20.65 3.41 14.44
C SER A 3 21.02 4.85 14.02
N GLN A 4 20.14 5.84 14.26
CA GLN A 4 20.39 7.24 13.87
C GLN A 4 20.79 8.15 15.04
N PHE A 5 20.70 7.70 16.28
CA PHE A 5 20.99 8.48 17.48
C PHE A 5 22.34 8.09 18.09
N SER A 6 23.08 9.08 18.60
CA SER A 6 24.31 8.82 19.32
C SER A 6 24.02 8.09 20.65
N PRO A 7 25.01 7.34 21.22
CA PRO A 7 24.83 6.68 22.52
C PRO A 7 24.40 7.66 23.62
N LYS A 8 24.91 8.89 23.59
CA LYS A 8 24.53 9.96 24.53
C LYS A 8 23.06 10.35 24.44
N VAL A 9 22.50 10.49 23.24
CA VAL A 9 21.07 10.78 23.07
C VAL A 9 20.21 9.63 23.56
N SER A 10 20.66 8.41 23.41
CA SER A 10 19.95 7.22 23.94
C SER A 10 19.92 7.21 25.48
N GLU A 11 21.03 7.60 26.13
CA GLU A 11 21.08 7.79 27.59
C GLU A 11 20.18 8.93 28.08
N ILE A 12 20.16 10.07 27.36
CA ILE A 12 19.28 11.19 27.68
C ILE A 12 17.82 10.78 27.59
N LEU A 13 17.41 10.00 26.60
CA LEU A 13 16.06 9.48 26.50
C LEU A 13 15.69 8.55 27.65
N ALA A 14 16.65 7.76 28.17
CA ALA A 14 16.46 6.97 29.37
C ALA A 14 16.28 7.86 30.63
N TYR A 15 17.13 8.86 30.79
CA TYR A 15 17.00 9.84 31.87
C TYR A 15 15.69 10.65 31.80
N SER A 16 15.24 11.00 30.60
CA SER A 16 13.95 11.69 30.40
C SER A 16 12.77 10.86 30.88
N ARG A 17 12.82 9.53 30.67
CA ARG A 17 11.81 8.60 31.20
C ARG A 17 11.85 8.47 32.73
N GLU A 18 13.05 8.43 33.31
CA GLU A 18 13.23 8.42 34.75
C GLU A 18 12.70 9.72 35.39
N GLU A 19 12.95 10.88 34.77
CA GLU A 19 12.43 12.17 35.23
C GLU A 19 10.90 12.27 35.12
N ALA A 20 10.34 11.73 34.02
CA ALA A 20 8.88 11.65 33.87
C ALA A 20 8.25 10.74 34.93
N ASN A 21 8.89 9.63 35.26
CA ASN A 21 8.47 8.77 36.38
C ASN A 21 8.58 9.48 37.73
N ARG A 22 9.68 10.23 37.98
CA ARG A 22 9.90 11.00 39.21
C ARG A 22 8.83 12.08 39.43
N LEU A 23 8.38 12.71 38.32
CA LEU A 23 7.38 13.78 38.32
C LEU A 23 5.95 13.25 38.17
N ALA A 24 5.74 11.94 38.17
CA ALA A 24 4.44 11.27 38.00
C ALA A 24 3.67 11.70 36.76
N SER A 25 4.37 11.91 35.63
CA SER A 25 3.80 12.33 34.36
C SER A 25 3.27 11.14 33.59
N ARG A 26 2.18 11.32 32.80
CA ARG A 26 1.58 10.24 31.98
C ARG A 26 2.40 9.88 30.72
N SER A 27 3.26 10.78 30.26
CA SER A 27 4.07 10.62 29.06
C SER A 27 5.32 11.48 29.14
N VAL A 28 6.31 11.15 28.32
CA VAL A 28 7.56 11.95 28.24
C VAL A 28 7.31 13.12 27.30
N GLY A 29 7.31 14.36 27.83
CA GLY A 29 7.16 15.62 27.09
C GLY A 29 8.51 16.28 26.81
N PRO A 30 8.50 17.46 26.10
CA PRO A 30 9.68 18.27 25.82
C PRO A 30 10.44 18.71 27.08
N GLU A 31 9.73 19.02 28.17
CA GLU A 31 10.28 19.43 29.47
C GLU A 31 11.14 18.30 30.07
N HIS A 32 10.67 17.04 29.94
CA HIS A 32 11.41 15.89 30.41
C HIS A 32 12.68 15.63 29.58
N LEU A 33 12.66 15.96 28.26
CA LEU A 33 13.86 15.89 27.42
C LEU A 33 14.93 16.85 27.91
N VAL A 34 14.57 18.09 28.23
CA VAL A 34 15.51 19.08 28.79
C VAL A 34 16.01 18.65 30.16
N LEU A 35 15.15 18.18 31.05
CA LEU A 35 15.55 17.64 32.37
C LEU A 35 16.51 16.44 32.21
N GLY A 36 16.29 15.57 31.24
CA GLY A 36 17.22 14.48 30.91
C GLY A 36 18.58 14.97 30.44
N ILE A 37 18.63 16.04 29.62
CA ILE A 37 19.89 16.66 29.19
C ILE A 37 20.60 17.32 30.36
N LEU A 38 19.89 17.99 31.28
CA LEU A 38 20.46 18.63 32.47
C LEU A 38 21.05 17.65 33.48
N ARG A 39 20.61 16.39 33.45
CA ARG A 39 21.13 15.34 34.33
C ARG A 39 22.55 14.85 33.95
N GLU A 40 22.94 15.02 32.68
CA GLU A 40 24.28 14.70 32.21
C GLU A 40 25.24 15.84 32.59
N LYS A 41 26.16 15.58 33.52
CA LYS A 41 27.08 16.60 34.12
C LYS A 41 27.98 17.32 33.11
N ASP A 42 28.31 16.68 32.00
CA ASP A 42 29.14 17.25 30.92
C ASP A 42 28.27 17.61 29.69
N SER A 43 27.00 17.93 29.89
CA SER A 43 26.11 18.28 28.81
C SER A 43 26.44 19.65 28.20
N LEU A 44 26.16 19.77 26.90
CA LEU A 44 26.31 21.02 26.16
C LEU A 44 25.49 22.17 26.80
N LEU A 45 24.34 21.87 27.39
CA LEU A 45 23.52 22.85 28.12
C LEU A 45 24.23 23.42 29.35
N HIS A 46 24.97 22.62 30.12
CA HIS A 46 25.75 23.11 31.27
C HIS A 46 26.80 24.12 30.83
N LEU A 47 27.49 23.85 29.71
CA LEU A 47 28.50 24.76 29.16
C LEU A 47 27.86 26.06 28.65
N LEU A 48 26.69 25.97 28.02
CA LEU A 48 25.96 27.15 27.53
C LEU A 48 25.44 27.98 28.70
N PHE A 49 24.86 27.41 29.74
CA PHE A 49 24.34 28.11 30.92
C PHE A 49 25.47 28.74 31.71
N GLN A 50 26.61 28.09 31.89
CA GLN A 50 27.79 28.64 32.54
C GLN A 50 28.31 29.89 31.84
N ARG A 51 28.31 29.88 30.52
CA ARG A 51 28.75 31.01 29.71
C ARG A 51 27.77 32.19 29.72
N MET A 52 26.47 31.90 29.74
CA MET A 52 25.39 32.86 29.79
C MET A 52 25.10 33.35 31.22
N ASN A 53 25.82 32.83 32.22
CA ASN A 53 25.66 33.12 33.65
C ASN A 53 24.23 32.84 34.15
N ILE A 54 23.61 31.75 33.64
CA ILE A 54 22.27 31.28 34.01
C ILE A 54 22.39 30.22 35.12
N ASN A 55 21.53 30.36 36.14
CA ASN A 55 21.51 29.40 37.26
C ASN A 55 20.77 28.14 36.87
N LEU A 56 21.45 27.00 36.87
CA LEU A 56 20.91 25.70 36.51
C LEU A 56 19.74 25.23 37.40
N ASP A 57 19.82 25.54 38.69
CA ASP A 57 18.80 25.14 39.66
C ASP A 57 17.48 25.89 39.43
N ASP A 58 17.55 27.17 39.03
CA ASP A 58 16.39 27.99 38.71
C ASP A 58 15.65 27.45 37.46
N VAL A 59 16.39 27.17 36.39
CA VAL A 59 15.83 26.58 35.16
C VAL A 59 15.21 25.21 35.42
N LYS A 60 15.86 24.38 36.24
CA LYS A 60 15.31 23.07 36.61
C LYS A 60 14.01 23.22 37.39
N ASN A 61 13.95 24.12 38.35
CA ASN A 61 12.73 24.36 39.14
C ASN A 61 11.58 24.89 38.27
N GLU A 62 11.87 25.82 37.33
CA GLU A 62 10.86 26.33 36.39
C GLU A 62 10.32 25.23 35.48
N LEU A 63 11.16 24.31 35.00
CA LEU A 63 10.72 23.16 34.21
C LEU A 63 9.88 22.18 35.03
N GLU A 64 10.27 21.89 36.27
CA GLU A 64 9.50 21.04 37.18
C GLU A 64 8.14 21.67 37.53
N ASP A 65 8.05 22.98 37.71
CA ASP A 65 6.81 23.68 37.98
C ASP A 65 5.86 23.68 36.76
N LYS A 66 6.39 23.79 35.54
CA LYS A 66 5.60 23.65 34.32
C LYS A 66 4.98 22.25 34.22
N VAL A 67 5.76 21.19 34.50
CA VAL A 67 5.26 19.81 34.49
C VAL A 67 4.20 19.56 35.56
N ARG A 68 4.36 20.16 36.78
CA ARG A 68 3.39 19.99 37.87
C ARG A 68 2.03 20.66 37.62
N GLN A 69 1.95 21.69 36.77
CA GLN A 69 0.70 22.34 36.40
C GLN A 69 -0.21 21.46 35.54
N ASP A 70 0.31 20.42 34.89
CA ASP A 70 -0.43 19.51 34.01
C ASP A 70 -0.89 18.21 34.69
N VAL A 71 -0.68 18.04 36.01
CA VAL A 71 -1.01 16.81 36.73
C VAL A 71 -2.46 16.85 37.27
N ILE A 72 -3.38 16.12 36.60
CA ILE A 72 -4.67 15.74 37.15
C ILE A 72 -4.55 14.35 37.79
N THR A 73 -4.88 14.26 39.05
CA THR A 73 -4.73 13.12 39.96
C THR A 73 -5.42 11.84 39.48
N GLU A 74 -4.67 10.90 38.87
CA GLU A 74 -4.98 9.47 38.89
C GLU A 74 -3.68 8.65 38.65
N VAL A 75 -3.33 7.86 39.66
CA VAL A 75 -2.11 7.00 39.68
C VAL A 75 -2.34 5.80 38.74
N ILE A 76 -1.55 5.66 37.69
CA ILE A 76 -1.49 4.46 36.86
C ILE A 76 -0.18 3.73 37.16
N ILE A 77 -0.30 2.51 37.69
CA ILE A 77 0.79 1.57 37.96
C ILE A 77 1.02 0.74 36.67
N ASP A 78 2.31 0.63 36.25
CA ASP A 78 2.82 -0.27 35.21
C ASP A 78 2.28 -0.12 33.78
N SER A 79 2.77 0.88 33.05
CA SER A 79 2.92 0.83 31.60
C SER A 79 4.19 1.57 31.20
N GLU A 80 4.94 1.07 30.19
CA GLU A 80 6.10 1.76 29.63
C GLU A 80 5.69 3.18 29.21
N LEU A 81 6.33 4.22 29.80
CA LEU A 81 6.07 5.61 29.49
C LEU A 81 6.40 5.91 28.03
N VAL A 82 5.37 6.23 27.26
CA VAL A 82 5.46 6.57 25.83
C VAL A 82 5.75 8.06 25.67
N LEU A 83 6.52 8.40 24.65
CA LEU A 83 6.74 9.80 24.24
C LEU A 83 5.42 10.44 23.80
N ASN A 84 5.15 11.66 24.24
CA ASN A 84 4.00 12.43 23.72
C ASN A 84 4.25 12.88 22.26
N GLU A 85 3.23 13.39 21.62
CA GLU A 85 3.29 13.79 20.20
C GLU A 85 4.33 14.91 19.97
N GLN A 86 4.43 15.87 20.89
CA GLN A 86 5.40 16.97 20.82
C GLN A 86 6.84 16.47 20.95
N ALA A 87 7.15 15.64 21.94
CA ALA A 87 8.48 15.05 22.09
C ALA A 87 8.86 14.15 20.89
N SER A 88 7.91 13.42 20.33
CA SER A 88 8.12 12.64 19.11
C SER A 88 8.45 13.53 17.90
N ASN A 89 7.80 14.68 17.76
CA ASN A 89 8.06 15.64 16.69
C ASN A 89 9.43 16.32 16.87
N ILE A 90 9.82 16.66 18.10
CA ILE A 90 11.15 17.20 18.41
C ILE A 90 12.26 16.21 18.02
N LEU A 91 12.08 14.90 18.27
CA LEU A 91 13.06 13.90 17.83
C LEU A 91 13.17 13.82 16.31
N LYS A 92 12.06 13.98 15.56
CA LYS A 92 12.10 14.07 14.10
C LYS A 92 12.82 15.35 13.63
N LEU A 93 12.56 16.48 14.28
CA LEU A 93 13.27 17.74 14.01
C LEU A 93 14.77 17.62 14.32
N ALA A 94 15.17 16.91 15.38
CA ALA A 94 16.59 16.66 15.69
C ALA A 94 17.31 15.88 14.58
N VAL A 95 16.61 14.94 13.91
CA VAL A 95 17.15 14.24 12.73
C VAL A 95 17.33 15.21 11.55
N LEU A 96 16.42 16.17 11.37
CA LEU A 96 16.54 17.19 10.33
C LEU A 96 17.69 18.15 10.64
N GLU A 97 17.85 18.61 11.89
CA GLU A 97 18.98 19.45 12.32
C GLU A 97 20.33 18.76 12.11
N ALA A 98 20.42 17.45 12.38
CA ALA A 98 21.63 16.68 12.11
C ALA A 98 21.98 16.64 10.61
N ARG A 99 20.96 16.51 9.73
CA ARG A 99 21.15 16.58 8.26
C ARG A 99 21.58 17.96 7.79
N ILE A 100 20.98 19.03 8.34
CA ILE A 100 21.36 20.42 8.02
C ILE A 100 22.84 20.67 8.39
N GLN A 101 23.30 20.08 9.49
CA GLN A 101 24.70 20.20 9.92
C GLN A 101 25.64 19.16 9.30
N HIS A 102 25.18 18.38 8.33
CA HIS A 102 25.95 17.34 7.63
C HIS A 102 26.59 16.30 8.58
N THR A 103 25.91 15.95 9.66
CA THR A 103 26.36 14.90 10.60
C THR A 103 25.62 13.58 10.32
N GLN A 104 26.34 12.46 10.45
CA GLN A 104 25.77 11.13 10.20
C GLN A 104 24.86 10.62 11.35
N MET A 105 25.07 11.15 12.57
CA MET A 105 24.31 10.74 13.75
C MET A 105 23.72 11.95 14.47
N VAL A 106 22.54 11.77 15.06
CA VAL A 106 21.90 12.78 15.90
C VAL A 106 22.59 12.82 17.25
N ASP A 107 23.15 13.97 17.61
CA ASP A 107 23.81 14.20 18.89
C ASP A 107 23.03 15.22 19.73
N VAL A 108 23.44 15.43 20.99
CA VAL A 108 22.80 16.30 21.98
C VAL A 108 22.57 17.73 21.44
N GLN A 109 23.54 18.26 20.68
CA GLN A 109 23.42 19.58 20.04
C GLN A 109 22.21 19.70 19.11
N HIS A 110 21.91 18.65 18.35
CA HIS A 110 20.78 18.62 17.43
C HIS A 110 19.45 18.53 18.19
N LEU A 111 19.42 17.84 19.34
CA LEU A 111 18.25 17.75 20.19
C LEU A 111 17.90 19.12 20.81
N ILE A 112 18.90 19.86 21.32
CA ILE A 112 18.72 21.19 21.88
C ILE A 112 18.21 22.17 20.82
N LEU A 113 18.85 22.18 19.63
CA LEU A 113 18.40 23.01 18.51
C LEU A 113 16.97 22.68 18.08
N ALA A 114 16.60 21.41 18.06
CA ALA A 114 15.25 20.98 17.72
C ALA A 114 14.20 21.46 18.72
N ILE A 115 14.51 21.45 20.03
CA ILE A 115 13.61 21.98 21.07
C ILE A 115 13.38 23.48 20.90
N LEU A 116 14.44 24.25 20.61
CA LEU A 116 14.37 25.71 20.37
C LEU A 116 13.70 26.03 19.02
N HIS A 117 13.83 25.16 18.02
CA HIS A 117 13.28 25.38 16.68
C HIS A 117 11.82 24.98 16.55
N ASP A 118 11.24 24.27 17.52
CA ASP A 118 9.86 23.82 17.45
C ASP A 118 8.89 25.00 17.25
N GLN A 119 8.03 24.89 16.23
CA GLN A 119 7.04 25.94 15.90
C GLN A 119 5.85 25.94 16.87
N VAL A 120 5.62 24.82 17.55
CA VAL A 120 4.57 24.71 18.58
C VAL A 120 5.20 25.17 19.89
N ASN A 121 4.58 26.18 20.51
CA ASN A 121 5.04 26.67 21.80
C ASN A 121 4.94 25.55 22.83
N ASN A 122 6.08 25.14 23.41
CA ASN A 122 6.17 24.11 24.45
C ASN A 122 6.84 24.70 25.70
N GLY A 123 6.53 24.14 26.88
CA GLY A 123 7.03 24.65 28.16
C GLY A 123 8.56 24.64 28.25
N ALA A 124 9.22 23.68 27.61
CA ALA A 124 10.70 23.63 27.56
C ALA A 124 11.29 24.82 26.80
N LYS A 125 10.70 25.16 25.64
CA LYS A 125 11.12 26.31 24.84
C LYS A 125 10.88 27.62 25.57
N GLU A 126 9.72 27.82 26.19
CA GLU A 126 9.39 29.02 26.97
C GLU A 126 10.38 29.26 28.10
N VAL A 127 10.79 28.23 28.83
CA VAL A 127 11.75 28.33 29.91
C VAL A 127 13.15 28.64 29.37
N LEU A 128 13.60 28.05 28.27
CA LEU A 128 14.91 28.32 27.68
C LEU A 128 14.98 29.71 27.07
N GLU A 129 13.98 30.19 26.36
CA GLU A 129 13.90 31.53 25.76
C GLU A 129 13.71 32.61 26.87
N GLY A 130 12.95 32.32 27.92
CA GLY A 130 12.79 33.17 29.10
C GLY A 130 14.11 33.44 29.83
N ASN A 131 15.03 32.48 29.77
CA ASN A 131 16.40 32.61 30.28
C ASN A 131 17.41 33.07 29.19
N HIS A 132 16.93 33.79 28.17
CA HIS A 132 17.72 34.38 27.08
C HIS A 132 18.49 33.38 26.20
N MET A 133 18.06 32.14 26.15
CA MET A 133 18.65 31.11 25.28
C MET A 133 17.82 30.95 24.00
N THR A 134 18.24 31.65 22.93
CA THR A 134 17.57 31.58 21.64
C THR A 134 18.22 30.55 20.69
N TYR A 135 17.49 30.17 19.64
CA TYR A 135 18.01 29.26 18.59
C TYR A 135 19.29 29.85 17.92
N GLU A 136 19.29 31.16 17.61
CA GLU A 136 20.39 31.83 16.91
C GLU A 136 21.66 31.92 17.79
N ASP A 137 21.52 32.22 19.08
CA ASP A 137 22.64 32.25 20.02
C ASP A 137 23.29 30.89 20.21
N THR A 138 22.45 29.87 20.33
CA THR A 138 22.91 28.46 20.44
C THR A 138 23.63 28.01 19.17
N LEU A 139 23.08 28.33 17.99
CA LEU A 139 23.69 28.00 16.70
C LEU A 139 25.05 28.71 16.51
N THR A 140 25.12 29.98 16.87
CA THR A 140 26.36 30.78 16.78
C THR A 140 27.44 30.22 17.69
N TYR A 141 27.08 29.80 18.90
CA TYR A 141 28.02 29.18 19.84
C TYR A 141 28.57 27.85 19.26
N LEU A 142 27.72 27.02 18.68
CA LEU A 142 28.14 25.75 18.08
C LEU A 142 29.06 25.92 16.86
N LYS A 143 28.82 26.95 16.05
CA LYS A 143 29.71 27.32 14.93
C LYS A 143 31.09 27.80 15.42
N THR A 144 31.14 28.59 16.49
CA THR A 144 32.42 29.08 17.07
C THR A 144 33.23 27.98 17.74
N GLN A 145 32.59 26.94 18.33
CA GLN A 145 33.32 25.78 18.87
C GLN A 145 33.93 24.89 17.77
N LYS A 146 33.25 24.72 16.62
CA LYS A 146 33.80 23.98 15.49
C LYS A 146 35.06 24.63 14.90
N SER A 147 35.16 25.96 14.96
CA SER A 147 36.34 26.69 14.46
C SER A 147 37.53 26.62 15.43
N SER A 148 37.31 26.35 16.73
CA SER A 148 38.41 26.29 17.74
C SER A 148 39.05 24.90 17.91
N ASN A 149 38.47 23.83 17.36
CA ASN A 149 39.00 22.47 17.46
C ASN A 149 39.69 21.91 16.20
N ALA A 150 39.93 22.77 15.18
CA ALA A 150 40.72 22.40 14.01
C ALA A 150 42.20 22.76 14.26
N LYS A 151 43.06 21.73 14.40
CA LYS A 151 44.52 21.91 14.36
C LYS A 151 44.95 22.43 12.98
N PRO A 152 45.98 23.30 12.93
CA PRO A 152 46.31 23.98 11.68
C PRO A 152 47.16 23.13 10.76
N SER A 153 46.74 23.01 9.50
CA SER A 153 47.63 22.72 8.40
C SER A 153 47.28 23.60 7.22
N ASP A 154 48.14 24.58 7.03
CA ASP A 154 48.50 25.32 5.80
C ASP A 154 47.43 25.91 4.89
N SER A 155 47.28 27.18 5.10
CA SER A 155 47.41 28.36 4.22
C SER A 155 46.73 28.34 2.84
N PHE A 156 45.82 29.20 2.62
CA PHE A 156 45.87 30.43 1.88
C PHE A 156 44.48 31.11 1.89
N GLY A 157 44.49 32.35 2.32
CA GLY A 157 43.31 33.15 2.55
C GLY A 157 42.65 33.72 1.32
N MET A 158 41.45 34.18 1.53
CA MET A 158 40.94 35.44 1.01
C MET A 158 39.75 35.92 1.83
N PRO A 159 39.53 37.23 1.95
CA PRO A 159 38.76 37.83 3.03
C PRO A 159 37.28 38.00 2.74
N ASP A 160 36.56 38.10 3.85
CA ASP A 160 35.17 38.60 3.97
C ASP A 160 35.09 40.04 3.47
N GLU A 161 34.02 40.38 2.76
CA GLU A 161 33.50 41.74 2.68
C GLU A 161 31.98 41.68 2.94
N GLU A 162 31.68 42.37 4.03
CA GLU A 162 30.35 42.77 4.50
C GLU A 162 29.79 43.89 3.61
N GLU A 163 28.46 43.88 3.55
CA GLU A 163 27.46 44.94 3.43
C GLU A 163 27.93 46.39 3.25
N GLU A 164 27.33 47.12 2.35
CA GLU A 164 26.35 48.20 2.55
C GLU A 164 26.15 49.07 1.31
N GLU A 165 24.86 49.30 1.03
CA GLU A 165 24.12 50.51 0.59
C GLU A 165 24.62 51.42 -0.54
N GLU A 166 23.69 51.54 -1.48
CA GLU A 166 23.07 52.71 -2.15
C GLU A 166 23.92 53.88 -2.67
N GLU A 167 23.47 54.29 -3.84
CA GLU A 167 23.39 55.60 -4.49
C GLU A 167 24.51 56.12 -5.42
N ALA A 168 24.01 56.21 -6.64
CA ALA A 168 23.99 57.39 -7.53
C ALA A 168 25.26 57.91 -8.22
N ILE A 169 25.10 57.86 -9.54
CA ILE A 169 25.41 59.00 -10.50
C ILE A 169 26.86 59.26 -10.94
N SER A 170 27.00 59.07 -12.24
CA SER A 170 27.64 60.05 -13.17
C SER A 170 29.12 59.95 -13.50
N GLN A 171 29.28 59.62 -14.74
CA GLN A 171 30.17 60.32 -15.74
C GLN A 171 31.70 60.15 -15.71
N ASN A 172 32.14 59.69 -16.86
CA ASN A 172 33.22 60.17 -17.71
C ASN A 172 34.68 59.77 -17.44
N GLY A 173 35.26 59.26 -18.53
CA GLY A 173 36.57 59.65 -18.91
C GLY A 173 37.62 58.56 -19.13
N GLY A 174 37.67 58.06 -20.31
CA GLY A 174 38.83 57.95 -21.19
C GLY A 174 40.17 57.35 -20.64
N GLY A 175 40.63 56.30 -21.36
CA GLY A 175 42.06 55.97 -21.24
C GLY A 175 42.41 54.60 -21.88
N LYS A 176 42.74 54.63 -23.18
CA LYS A 176 43.39 53.52 -23.90
C LYS A 176 44.71 53.08 -23.27
N LYS A 177 45.05 51.75 -23.28
CA LYS A 177 46.21 51.21 -23.98
C LYS A 177 46.35 49.69 -23.84
N ASN A 178 46.35 49.07 -25.02
CA ASN A 178 47.18 47.96 -25.57
C ASN A 178 47.55 46.71 -24.73
N ALA A 179 46.97 45.59 -25.08
CA ALA A 179 47.56 44.47 -25.86
C ALA A 179 48.71 43.71 -25.18
N THR A 180 48.49 42.51 -24.82
CA THR A 180 49.36 41.40 -25.31
C THR A 180 48.62 40.04 -25.20
N THR A 181 48.50 39.42 -26.34
CA THR A 181 47.98 38.05 -26.59
C THR A 181 48.83 37.02 -25.84
N LYS A 182 48.21 36.17 -25.03
CA LYS A 182 48.71 34.83 -24.78
C LYS A 182 47.52 33.85 -24.80
N THR A 183 47.51 33.11 -25.91
CA THR A 183 46.69 31.94 -26.10
C THR A 183 47.08 30.87 -25.08
N VAL A 184 46.15 30.54 -24.21
CA VAL A 184 46.21 29.29 -23.43
C VAL A 184 44.86 28.62 -23.60
N ASN A 185 44.89 27.50 -24.32
CA ASN A 185 43.80 26.53 -24.35
C ASN A 185 43.46 26.09 -22.90
N GLY A 186 42.25 26.39 -22.46
CA GLY A 186 41.71 25.94 -21.21
C GLY A 186 40.19 25.85 -21.36
N ASN A 187 39.71 24.63 -21.51
CA ASN A 187 38.30 24.27 -21.45
C ASN A 187 37.77 24.68 -20.07
N GLN A 188 37.27 25.91 -19.94
CA GLN A 188 36.48 26.31 -18.79
C GLN A 188 35.13 25.62 -18.87
N LYS A 189 34.96 24.53 -18.10
CA LYS A 189 33.63 23.98 -17.77
C LYS A 189 32.83 25.13 -17.15
N LYS A 190 31.82 25.61 -17.88
CA LYS A 190 30.82 26.53 -17.34
C LYS A 190 30.12 25.78 -16.19
N GLY A 191 30.37 26.17 -14.96
CA GLY A 191 29.72 25.54 -13.79
C GLY A 191 28.23 25.87 -13.78
N THR A 192 27.41 24.90 -13.41
CA THR A 192 25.96 25.04 -13.20
C THR A 192 25.63 24.67 -11.74
N PRO A 193 26.08 25.47 -10.74
CA PRO A 193 26.02 25.10 -9.33
C PRO A 193 24.59 25.00 -8.79
N VAL A 194 23.66 25.84 -9.26
CA VAL A 194 22.26 25.78 -8.80
C VAL A 194 21.57 24.55 -9.39
N LEU A 195 21.76 24.30 -10.70
CA LEU A 195 21.19 23.14 -11.37
C LEU A 195 21.72 21.82 -10.80
N ASP A 196 23.04 21.73 -10.58
CA ASP A 196 23.69 20.51 -10.06
C ASP A 196 23.24 20.14 -8.63
N ASN A 197 22.76 21.12 -7.84
CA ASN A 197 22.22 20.88 -6.50
C ASN A 197 20.81 20.28 -6.50
N PHE A 198 20.02 20.51 -7.56
CA PHE A 198 18.61 20.12 -7.65
C PHE A 198 18.32 19.18 -8.81
N SER A 199 19.37 18.62 -9.43
CA SER A 199 19.20 17.72 -10.58
C SER A 199 20.19 16.56 -10.57
N THR A 200 19.78 15.47 -11.22
CA THR A 200 20.63 14.31 -11.50
C THR A 200 21.02 14.31 -12.97
N ASP A 201 22.32 14.24 -13.26
CA ASP A 201 22.83 14.22 -14.64
C ASP A 201 22.73 12.80 -15.23
N LEU A 202 21.72 12.59 -16.09
CA LEU A 202 21.49 11.32 -16.76
C LEU A 202 22.58 10.98 -17.79
N THR A 203 23.15 12.00 -18.47
CA THR A 203 24.20 11.79 -19.44
C THR A 203 25.50 11.33 -18.77
N LYS A 204 25.81 11.89 -17.59
CA LYS A 204 26.93 11.44 -16.77
C LYS A 204 26.70 10.01 -16.22
N ALA A 205 25.50 9.72 -15.70
CA ALA A 205 25.13 8.38 -15.25
C ALA A 205 25.21 7.34 -16.37
N ALA A 206 24.80 7.71 -17.59
CA ALA A 206 24.96 6.87 -18.79
C ALA A 206 26.44 6.60 -19.12
N ALA A 207 27.30 7.60 -19.04
CA ALA A 207 28.74 7.45 -19.29
C ALA A 207 29.43 6.57 -18.23
N GLU A 208 28.95 6.61 -16.97
CA GLU A 208 29.42 5.75 -15.87
C GLU A 208 28.82 4.34 -15.90
N GLY A 209 27.92 4.03 -16.85
CA GLY A 209 27.29 2.72 -16.97
C GLY A 209 26.27 2.40 -15.87
N LYS A 210 25.76 3.41 -15.17
CA LYS A 210 24.80 3.24 -14.05
C LYS A 210 23.35 3.05 -14.50
N LEU A 211 23.02 3.42 -15.75
CA LEU A 211 21.67 3.31 -16.29
C LEU A 211 21.42 1.94 -16.89
N ASP A 212 20.19 1.45 -16.77
CA ASP A 212 19.76 0.20 -17.37
C ASP A 212 19.62 0.33 -18.89
N LYS A 213 19.90 -0.76 -19.60
CA LYS A 213 19.76 -0.78 -21.07
C LYS A 213 18.28 -0.73 -21.43
N VAL A 214 17.88 0.29 -22.16
CA VAL A 214 16.50 0.47 -22.60
C VAL A 214 16.24 -0.33 -23.87
N VAL A 215 15.15 -1.09 -23.89
CA VAL A 215 14.75 -1.98 -25.00
C VAL A 215 13.26 -1.75 -25.30
N GLY A 216 12.89 -1.85 -26.58
CA GLY A 216 11.48 -1.77 -27.02
C GLY A 216 10.89 -0.35 -27.03
N ARG A 217 11.74 0.71 -26.94
CA ARG A 217 11.31 2.11 -26.94
C ARG A 217 11.96 2.94 -28.06
N GLU A 218 12.44 2.28 -29.09
CA GLU A 218 13.16 2.92 -30.20
C GLU A 218 12.30 3.96 -30.93
N LYS A 219 11.00 3.68 -31.11
CA LYS A 219 10.04 4.57 -31.79
C LYS A 219 9.79 5.85 -30.99
N GLU A 220 9.58 5.70 -29.70
CA GLU A 220 9.35 6.83 -28.79
C GLU A 220 10.61 7.69 -28.63
N ILE A 221 11.79 7.06 -28.47
CA ILE A 221 13.08 7.77 -28.41
C ILE A 221 13.34 8.52 -29.71
N GLN A 222 13.11 7.88 -30.86
CA GLN A 222 13.23 8.54 -32.15
C GLN A 222 12.29 9.74 -32.25
N ARG A 223 11.04 9.57 -31.81
CA ARG A 223 10.05 10.66 -31.84
C ARG A 223 10.44 11.83 -30.94
N VAL A 224 10.93 11.54 -29.73
CA VAL A 224 11.48 12.57 -28.80
C VAL A 224 12.66 13.29 -29.45
N THR A 225 13.59 12.57 -30.09
CA THR A 225 14.74 13.10 -30.81
C THR A 225 14.29 14.05 -31.95
N GLU A 226 13.32 13.64 -32.77
CA GLU A 226 12.76 14.46 -33.84
C GLU A 226 12.17 15.77 -33.32
N ILE A 227 11.44 15.72 -32.19
CA ILE A 227 10.81 16.90 -31.58
C ILE A 227 11.88 17.83 -31.04
N LEU A 228 12.91 17.33 -30.31
CA LEU A 228 14.01 18.12 -29.77
C LEU A 228 14.81 18.84 -30.87
N CYS A 229 14.91 18.27 -32.07
CA CYS A 229 15.61 18.87 -33.22
C CYS A 229 14.78 19.93 -33.95
N ARG A 230 13.51 20.20 -33.58
CA ARG A 230 12.67 21.23 -34.21
C ARG A 230 13.12 22.63 -33.82
N ARG A 231 12.89 23.57 -34.73
CA ARG A 231 13.13 25.00 -34.46
C ARG A 231 12.13 25.63 -33.49
N LYS A 232 10.86 25.16 -33.50
CA LYS A 232 9.78 25.62 -32.65
C LYS A 232 9.00 24.42 -32.14
N LYS A 233 8.35 24.50 -30.98
CA LYS A 233 7.67 23.39 -30.30
C LYS A 233 8.60 22.17 -30.12
N ASN A 234 9.78 22.47 -29.60
CA ASN A 234 10.88 21.51 -29.40
C ASN A 234 10.88 20.89 -28.02
N ASN A 235 9.78 20.97 -27.29
CA ASN A 235 9.62 20.36 -25.97
C ASN A 235 8.66 19.14 -26.11
N PRO A 236 9.14 17.91 -26.06
CA PRO A 236 8.28 16.73 -26.00
C PRO A 236 7.67 16.57 -24.62
N ILE A 237 6.44 16.05 -24.55
CA ILE A 237 5.82 15.57 -23.32
C ILE A 237 5.39 14.12 -23.50
N LEU A 238 5.93 13.24 -22.65
CA LEU A 238 5.62 11.83 -22.58
C LEU A 238 4.34 11.63 -21.77
N ILE A 239 3.32 11.05 -22.39
CA ILE A 239 2.00 10.85 -21.79
C ILE A 239 1.71 9.37 -21.80
N GLY A 240 1.45 8.77 -20.64
CA GLY A 240 1.12 7.35 -20.53
C GLY A 240 0.79 6.96 -19.10
N GLU A 241 0.26 5.78 -18.92
CA GLU A 241 -0.10 5.25 -17.61
C GLU A 241 1.13 5.15 -16.66
N PRO A 242 0.92 5.11 -15.34
CA PRO A 242 2.02 4.84 -14.40
C PRO A 242 2.71 3.51 -14.71
N GLY A 243 4.06 3.45 -14.57
CA GLY A 243 4.80 2.20 -14.75
C GLY A 243 5.04 1.75 -16.20
N VAL A 244 4.64 2.55 -17.23
CA VAL A 244 4.91 2.19 -18.64
C VAL A 244 6.36 2.48 -19.10
N GLY A 245 7.21 3.04 -18.25
CA GLY A 245 8.62 3.31 -18.57
C GLY A 245 8.87 4.66 -19.26
N LYS A 246 8.13 5.71 -18.89
CA LYS A 246 8.33 7.09 -19.41
C LYS A 246 9.74 7.61 -19.12
N SER A 247 10.24 7.44 -17.91
CA SER A 247 11.57 7.88 -17.47
C SER A 247 12.67 7.09 -18.19
N ALA A 248 12.46 5.78 -18.42
CA ALA A 248 13.39 4.92 -19.19
C ALA A 248 13.62 5.42 -20.63
N ILE A 249 12.62 6.03 -21.29
CA ILE A 249 12.78 6.63 -22.63
C ILE A 249 13.82 7.75 -22.61
N VAL A 250 13.83 8.57 -21.56
CA VAL A 250 14.78 9.68 -21.40
C VAL A 250 16.18 9.16 -21.06
N GLU A 251 16.26 8.14 -20.22
CA GLU A 251 17.51 7.43 -19.92
C GLU A 251 18.10 6.78 -21.17
N GLY A 252 17.27 6.13 -22.00
CA GLY A 252 17.67 5.59 -23.29
C GLY A 252 18.18 6.67 -24.25
N LEU A 253 17.52 7.83 -24.29
CA LEU A 253 18.01 8.97 -25.05
C LEU A 253 19.39 9.43 -24.57
N ALA A 254 19.61 9.54 -23.24
CA ALA A 254 20.90 9.89 -22.66
C ALA A 254 22.00 8.88 -23.05
N GLN A 255 21.70 7.57 -23.03
CA GLN A 255 22.62 6.53 -23.48
C GLN A 255 22.98 6.67 -24.98
N LEU A 256 21.98 6.94 -25.83
CA LEU A 256 22.22 7.12 -27.29
C LEU A 256 23.02 8.40 -27.55
N ILE A 257 22.89 9.47 -26.78
CA ILE A 257 23.70 10.67 -26.86
C ILE A 257 25.15 10.34 -26.53
N VAL A 258 25.43 9.63 -25.43
CA VAL A 258 26.78 9.22 -25.02
C VAL A 258 27.43 8.29 -26.05
N GLN A 259 26.65 7.37 -26.61
CA GLN A 259 27.13 6.42 -27.66
C GLN A 259 27.24 7.04 -29.04
N HIS A 260 26.90 8.32 -29.21
CA HIS A 260 26.85 9.00 -30.53
C HIS A 260 25.98 8.31 -31.59
N LYS A 261 24.89 7.62 -31.13
CA LYS A 261 23.94 6.89 -31.98
C LYS A 261 22.66 7.68 -32.24
N THR A 262 22.65 8.99 -32.06
CA THR A 262 21.50 9.88 -32.27
C THR A 262 21.86 10.95 -33.31
N SER A 263 20.97 11.94 -33.49
CA SER A 263 21.23 13.09 -34.38
C SER A 263 22.46 13.87 -33.94
N PRO A 264 23.34 14.30 -34.90
CA PRO A 264 24.52 15.11 -34.58
C PRO A 264 24.24 16.41 -33.81
N VAL A 265 23.00 16.93 -33.90
CA VAL A 265 22.54 18.12 -33.17
C VAL A 265 22.51 17.87 -31.65
N LEU A 266 22.37 16.62 -31.21
CA LEU A 266 22.25 16.22 -29.81
C LEU A 266 23.56 15.66 -29.21
N PHE A 267 24.65 15.45 -29.98
CA PHE A 267 25.88 14.82 -29.50
C PHE A 267 26.53 15.50 -28.31
N ASN A 268 26.40 16.81 -28.20
CA ASN A 268 27.01 17.60 -27.10
C ASN A 268 25.96 18.07 -26.06
N LYS A 269 24.75 17.53 -26.12
CA LYS A 269 23.69 17.89 -25.17
C LYS A 269 23.85 17.09 -23.88
N ARG A 270 23.58 17.74 -22.77
CA ARG A 270 23.52 17.19 -21.44
C ARG A 270 22.07 17.06 -21.00
N VAL A 271 21.63 15.86 -20.66
CA VAL A 271 20.26 15.60 -20.16
C VAL A 271 20.33 15.54 -18.64
N VAL A 272 19.53 16.37 -17.98
CA VAL A 272 19.48 16.45 -16.51
C VAL A 272 18.04 16.24 -16.04
N ASN A 273 17.86 15.36 -15.05
CA ASN A 273 16.57 15.13 -14.40
C ASN A 273 16.41 16.12 -13.23
N LEU A 274 15.42 17.00 -13.31
CA LEU A 274 15.16 18.06 -12.34
C LEU A 274 14.19 17.58 -11.25
N ASP A 275 14.61 17.61 -9.99
CA ASP A 275 13.77 17.32 -8.85
C ASP A 275 13.04 18.58 -8.36
N LEU A 276 11.77 18.70 -8.73
CA LEU A 276 10.92 19.83 -8.30
C LEU A 276 10.65 19.79 -6.79
N THR A 277 10.60 18.60 -6.19
CA THR A 277 10.36 18.44 -4.75
C THR A 277 11.54 18.99 -3.95
N ALA A 278 12.76 18.72 -4.39
CA ALA A 278 13.98 19.26 -3.77
C ALA A 278 14.06 20.80 -3.86
N ILE A 279 13.54 21.40 -4.93
CA ILE A 279 13.51 22.88 -5.10
C ILE A 279 12.55 23.52 -4.10
N VAL A 280 11.39 22.89 -3.84
CA VAL A 280 10.39 23.37 -2.86
C VAL A 280 10.88 23.12 -1.43
N ALA A 281 11.60 22.02 -1.19
CA ALA A 281 12.06 21.63 0.14
C ALA A 281 12.97 22.72 0.75
N GLY A 282 12.70 23.07 2.02
CA GLY A 282 13.48 24.07 2.78
C GLY A 282 13.20 25.53 2.41
N THR A 283 12.23 25.83 1.55
CA THR A 283 11.79 27.23 1.33
C THR A 283 10.73 27.60 2.37
N LYS A 284 11.09 28.47 3.33
CA LYS A 284 10.15 28.99 4.35
C LYS A 284 9.25 30.10 3.79
N TYR A 285 9.70 30.82 2.79
CA TYR A 285 8.98 31.93 2.18
C TYR A 285 8.86 31.75 0.68
N ARG A 286 7.71 32.10 0.13
CA ARG A 286 7.38 32.06 -1.29
C ARG A 286 8.45 32.69 -2.20
N GLY A 287 9.01 33.84 -1.79
CA GLY A 287 10.06 34.57 -2.55
C GLY A 287 11.31 33.72 -2.77
N GLN A 288 11.67 32.87 -1.83
CA GLN A 288 12.87 32.01 -1.95
C GLN A 288 12.68 30.93 -3.04
N PHE A 289 11.47 30.37 -3.15
CA PHE A 289 11.14 29.41 -4.21
C PHE A 289 11.16 30.08 -5.60
N GLU A 290 10.55 31.27 -5.71
CA GLU A 290 10.55 32.04 -6.96
C GLU A 290 11.98 32.42 -7.39
N GLU A 291 12.84 32.83 -6.44
CA GLU A 291 14.22 33.17 -6.70
C GLU A 291 15.06 31.96 -7.13
N ARG A 292 14.89 30.82 -6.49
CA ARG A 292 15.53 29.55 -6.92
C ARG A 292 15.17 29.16 -8.34
N ILE A 293 13.88 29.21 -8.69
CA ILE A 293 13.42 28.89 -10.07
C ILE A 293 13.97 29.94 -11.07
N ARG A 294 13.96 31.21 -10.74
CA ARG A 294 14.55 32.25 -11.59
C ARG A 294 16.07 32.06 -11.81
N SER A 295 16.80 31.71 -10.75
CA SER A 295 18.23 31.41 -10.82
C SER A 295 18.49 30.20 -11.72
N LEU A 296 17.70 29.15 -11.59
CA LEU A 296 17.76 27.96 -12.43
C LEU A 296 17.45 28.29 -13.90
N ILE A 297 16.41 29.07 -14.17
CA ILE A 297 16.10 29.53 -15.53
C ILE A 297 17.27 30.33 -16.12
N ASN A 298 17.86 31.23 -15.35
CA ASN A 298 19.02 32.04 -15.79
C ASN A 298 20.24 31.15 -16.10
N GLU A 299 20.49 30.09 -15.32
CA GLU A 299 21.55 29.12 -15.64
C GLU A 299 21.27 28.33 -16.92
N LEU A 300 20.03 27.90 -17.11
CA LEU A 300 19.60 27.18 -18.32
C LEU A 300 19.66 28.08 -19.59
N GLU A 301 19.26 29.35 -19.47
CA GLU A 301 19.38 30.35 -20.57
C GLU A 301 20.84 30.55 -21.00
N LYS A 302 21.79 30.54 -20.03
CA LYS A 302 23.21 30.67 -20.32
C LYS A 302 23.85 29.40 -20.91
N ASN A 303 23.21 28.22 -20.72
CA ASN A 303 23.72 26.92 -21.13
C ASN A 303 22.71 26.20 -22.06
N PRO A 304 22.59 26.61 -23.35
CA PRO A 304 21.60 26.03 -24.27
C PRO A 304 21.85 24.57 -24.64
N ASP A 305 22.99 24.00 -24.18
CA ASP A 305 23.33 22.59 -24.39
C ASP A 305 22.71 21.64 -23.36
N ILE A 306 21.93 22.18 -22.39
CA ILE A 306 21.23 21.40 -21.39
C ILE A 306 19.79 21.14 -21.83
N ILE A 307 19.36 19.88 -21.72
CA ILE A 307 17.98 19.44 -21.86
C ILE A 307 17.50 19.05 -20.47
N VAL A 308 16.45 19.69 -20.00
CA VAL A 308 15.86 19.41 -18.69
C VAL A 308 14.78 18.35 -18.84
N PHE A 309 14.88 17.26 -18.08
CA PHE A 309 13.81 16.31 -17.91
C PHE A 309 13.06 16.62 -16.61
N ILE A 310 11.74 16.69 -16.68
CA ILE A 310 10.86 16.90 -15.52
C ILE A 310 9.89 15.73 -15.47
N ASP A 311 10.09 14.85 -14.52
CA ASP A 311 9.12 13.82 -14.24
C ASP A 311 7.93 14.42 -13.47
N GLU A 312 6.75 13.87 -13.64
CA GLU A 312 5.51 14.41 -13.07
C GLU A 312 5.33 15.92 -13.29
N ILE A 313 5.53 16.38 -14.53
CA ILE A 313 5.52 17.83 -14.88
C ILE A 313 4.23 18.54 -14.47
N HIS A 314 3.14 17.81 -14.23
CA HIS A 314 1.88 18.36 -13.72
C HIS A 314 2.03 18.97 -12.30
N THR A 315 3.01 18.51 -11.51
CA THR A 315 3.31 19.06 -10.18
C THR A 315 3.78 20.52 -10.22
N MET A 316 4.30 20.98 -11.37
CA MET A 316 4.63 22.40 -11.57
C MET A 316 3.39 23.31 -11.49
N ILE A 317 2.21 22.79 -11.82
CA ILE A 317 0.93 23.48 -11.83
C ILE A 317 0.29 23.21 -10.48
N GLY A 318 0.61 23.96 -9.47
CA GLY A 318 0.10 23.73 -8.12
C GLY A 318 1.19 23.77 -7.03
N ALA A 319 2.44 23.69 -7.39
CA ALA A 319 3.54 23.90 -6.45
C ALA A 319 3.51 25.33 -5.91
N GLY A 320 2.97 25.52 -4.71
CA GLY A 320 2.85 26.82 -4.05
C GLY A 320 1.44 27.39 -3.93
N SER A 321 0.38 26.61 -4.23
CA SER A 321 -0.99 27.14 -4.32
C SER A 321 -1.74 27.27 -3.00
N THR A 322 -1.82 28.50 -2.50
CA THR A 322 -3.07 29.10 -2.04
C THR A 322 -3.78 29.77 -3.24
N PRO A 323 -5.14 29.88 -3.28
CA PRO A 323 -5.85 30.51 -4.38
C PRO A 323 -5.33 31.94 -4.62
N GLY A 324 -4.76 32.18 -5.84
CA GLY A 324 -4.14 33.47 -6.20
C GLY A 324 -2.60 33.49 -6.26
N SER A 325 -1.91 32.34 -6.09
CA SER A 325 -0.44 32.27 -6.12
C SER A 325 0.09 32.04 -7.54
N MET A 326 1.29 32.58 -7.84
CA MET A 326 2.01 32.29 -9.08
C MET A 326 2.65 30.89 -8.99
N ASP A 327 2.21 29.95 -9.81
CA ASP A 327 2.76 28.60 -9.91
C ASP A 327 4.14 28.61 -10.59
N ALA A 328 4.99 27.60 -10.29
CA ALA A 328 6.27 27.40 -10.98
C ALA A 328 6.11 27.42 -12.52
N ALA A 329 4.99 26.87 -13.00
CA ALA A 329 4.62 26.92 -14.40
C ALA A 329 4.58 28.35 -14.97
N ASN A 330 4.00 29.32 -14.24
CA ASN A 330 3.89 30.70 -14.70
C ASN A 330 5.26 31.40 -14.83
N ILE A 331 6.23 31.02 -14.01
CA ILE A 331 7.60 31.55 -14.06
C ILE A 331 8.38 30.95 -15.25
N MET A 332 8.16 29.64 -15.53
CA MET A 332 8.83 28.94 -16.64
C MET A 332 8.19 29.19 -18.02
N LYS A 333 6.88 29.52 -18.08
CA LYS A 333 6.15 29.78 -19.34
C LYS A 333 6.88 30.74 -20.30
N PRO A 334 7.43 31.90 -19.87
CA PRO A 334 8.11 32.81 -20.80
C PRO A 334 9.38 32.20 -21.41
N ALA A 335 10.16 31.43 -20.64
CA ALA A 335 11.40 30.78 -21.10
C ALA A 335 11.10 29.63 -22.08
N LEU A 336 10.11 28.81 -21.78
CA LEU A 336 9.61 27.78 -22.70
C LEU A 336 8.99 28.38 -23.97
N ALA A 337 8.31 29.55 -23.84
CA ALA A 337 7.69 30.23 -24.97
C ALA A 337 8.72 30.77 -25.97
N ARG A 338 9.83 31.32 -25.48
CA ARG A 338 10.93 31.81 -26.30
C ARG A 338 11.76 30.70 -26.94
N GLY A 339 11.61 29.45 -26.48
CA GLY A 339 12.41 28.30 -26.92
C GLY A 339 13.86 28.36 -26.46
N VAL A 340 14.15 29.13 -25.40
CA VAL A 340 15.48 29.28 -24.82
C VAL A 340 15.88 28.06 -24.00
N ILE A 341 14.88 27.42 -23.40
CA ILE A 341 15.03 26.18 -22.61
C ILE A 341 14.41 25.03 -23.41
N GLN A 342 15.12 23.92 -23.48
CA GLN A 342 14.61 22.62 -23.97
C GLN A 342 14.19 21.75 -22.77
N CYS A 343 12.94 21.30 -22.78
CA CYS A 343 12.37 20.51 -21.69
C CYS A 343 11.68 19.27 -22.24
N ILE A 344 11.93 18.13 -21.60
CA ILE A 344 11.16 16.89 -21.75
C ILE A 344 10.28 16.77 -20.52
N GLY A 345 8.97 16.69 -20.68
CA GLY A 345 8.05 16.42 -19.57
C GLY A 345 7.57 14.97 -19.60
N ALA A 346 7.26 14.43 -18.44
CA ALA A 346 6.53 13.16 -18.31
C ALA A 346 5.31 13.35 -17.39
N THR A 347 4.18 12.72 -17.72
CA THR A 347 2.95 12.79 -16.93
C THR A 347 2.01 11.64 -17.26
N THR A 348 0.96 11.46 -16.48
CA THR A 348 -0.13 10.53 -16.78
C THR A 348 -1.17 11.16 -17.71
N ILE A 349 -2.05 10.33 -18.31
CA ILE A 349 -3.11 10.79 -19.18
C ILE A 349 -4.09 11.69 -18.41
N ASP A 350 -4.46 11.27 -17.20
CA ASP A 350 -5.41 11.98 -16.36
C ASP A 350 -4.88 13.33 -15.89
N GLU A 351 -3.62 13.36 -15.42
CA GLU A 351 -2.99 14.60 -14.97
C GLU A 351 -2.69 15.56 -16.13
N TYR A 352 -2.39 15.02 -17.31
CA TYR A 352 -2.27 15.83 -18.52
C TYR A 352 -3.58 16.61 -18.80
N ARG A 353 -4.72 15.91 -18.78
CA ARG A 353 -6.04 16.51 -19.01
C ARG A 353 -6.44 17.51 -17.95
N LYS A 354 -6.16 17.18 -16.66
CA LYS A 354 -6.52 18.04 -15.53
C LYS A 354 -5.72 19.32 -15.45
N SER A 355 -4.44 19.26 -15.78
CA SER A 355 -3.47 20.31 -15.48
C SER A 355 -2.96 21.01 -16.75
N ILE A 356 -2.36 20.29 -17.71
CA ILE A 356 -1.65 20.88 -18.86
C ILE A 356 -2.59 21.26 -20.00
N GLU A 357 -3.57 20.42 -20.31
CA GLU A 357 -4.52 20.66 -21.41
C GLU A 357 -5.43 21.86 -21.14
N LYS A 358 -5.77 22.12 -19.87
CA LYS A 358 -6.55 23.30 -19.46
C LYS A 358 -5.77 24.60 -19.60
N ASP A 359 -4.43 24.54 -19.56
CA ASP A 359 -3.57 25.70 -19.76
C ASP A 359 -3.11 25.78 -21.22
N GLY A 360 -3.90 26.48 -22.05
CA GLY A 360 -3.63 26.61 -23.48
C GLY A 360 -2.27 27.29 -23.81
N ALA A 361 -1.60 27.92 -22.84
CA ALA A 361 -0.27 28.47 -23.03
C ALA A 361 0.81 27.38 -22.94
N LEU A 362 0.66 26.43 -22.02
CA LEU A 362 1.55 25.26 -21.89
C LEU A 362 1.27 24.24 -23.00
N GLU A 363 0.02 23.91 -23.28
CA GLU A 363 -0.32 22.95 -24.34
C GLU A 363 0.31 23.31 -25.69
N ARG A 364 0.32 24.59 -26.06
CA ARG A 364 0.93 25.05 -27.33
C ARG A 364 2.46 24.94 -27.34
N ARG A 365 3.11 24.69 -26.20
CA ARG A 365 4.59 24.62 -26.09
C ARG A 365 5.11 23.20 -26.08
N PHE A 366 4.30 22.27 -25.65
CA PHE A 366 4.65 20.85 -25.60
C PHE A 366 4.09 20.08 -26.81
N GLN A 367 4.85 19.10 -27.28
CA GLN A 367 4.42 18.16 -28.31
C GLN A 367 4.16 16.79 -27.67
N LYS A 368 2.94 16.29 -27.78
CA LYS A 368 2.50 15.02 -27.19
C LYS A 368 3.24 13.83 -27.83
N VAL A 369 3.73 12.94 -27.00
CA VAL A 369 4.26 11.62 -27.34
C VAL A 369 3.55 10.62 -26.43
N MET A 370 2.68 9.79 -27.03
CA MET A 370 1.97 8.74 -26.28
C MET A 370 2.92 7.58 -26.01
N VAL A 371 2.91 7.08 -24.79
CA VAL A 371 3.70 5.93 -24.34
C VAL A 371 2.74 4.84 -23.92
N GLU A 372 2.63 3.81 -24.74
CA GLU A 372 1.76 2.67 -24.47
C GLU A 372 2.49 1.64 -23.59
N PRO A 373 1.74 0.81 -22.83
CA PRO A 373 2.32 -0.34 -22.14
C PRO A 373 3.06 -1.27 -23.09
N THR A 374 4.14 -1.89 -22.63
CA THR A 374 4.87 -2.89 -23.42
C THR A 374 4.07 -4.18 -23.57
N THR A 375 4.29 -4.91 -24.65
CA THR A 375 3.74 -6.26 -24.83
C THR A 375 4.45 -7.27 -23.91
N ALA A 376 3.85 -8.45 -23.71
CA ALA A 376 4.46 -9.53 -22.91
C ALA A 376 5.84 -9.96 -23.48
N GLU A 377 5.99 -10.00 -24.81
CA GLU A 377 7.24 -10.38 -25.46
C GLU A 377 8.33 -9.32 -25.29
N GLU A 378 7.96 -8.03 -25.43
CA GLU A 378 8.88 -6.90 -25.17
C GLU A 378 9.29 -6.86 -23.70
N THR A 379 8.34 -7.09 -22.78
CA THR A 379 8.60 -7.15 -21.35
C THR A 379 9.57 -8.28 -21.00
N LEU A 380 9.38 -9.46 -21.57
CA LEU A 380 10.32 -10.59 -21.38
C LEU A 380 11.74 -10.21 -21.84
N THR A 381 11.85 -9.53 -22.99
CA THR A 381 13.14 -9.04 -23.51
C THR A 381 13.76 -8.01 -22.56
N ILE A 382 12.95 -7.13 -21.95
CA ILE A 382 13.41 -6.16 -20.94
C ILE A 382 13.95 -6.92 -19.72
N LEU A 383 13.19 -7.89 -19.18
CA LEU A 383 13.63 -8.68 -18.03
C LEU A 383 14.96 -9.40 -18.27
N HIS A 384 15.15 -9.99 -19.46
CA HIS A 384 16.44 -10.61 -19.84
C HIS A 384 17.61 -9.63 -19.85
N ASN A 385 17.39 -8.37 -20.21
CA ASN A 385 18.45 -7.36 -20.27
C ASN A 385 18.79 -6.77 -18.88
N ILE A 386 17.84 -6.74 -17.92
CA ILE A 386 18.08 -6.23 -16.57
C ILE A 386 18.44 -7.33 -15.57
N LYS A 387 18.22 -8.59 -15.91
CA LYS A 387 18.42 -9.79 -15.08
C LYS A 387 19.74 -9.75 -14.33
N ASP A 388 20.87 -9.55 -15.02
CA ASP A 388 22.20 -9.62 -14.45
C ASP A 388 22.43 -8.65 -13.28
N ARG A 389 21.77 -7.47 -13.32
CA ARG A 389 21.86 -6.47 -12.24
C ARG A 389 21.08 -6.90 -11.01
N TYR A 390 19.88 -7.46 -11.20
CA TYR A 390 19.07 -7.98 -10.10
C TYR A 390 19.70 -9.23 -9.47
N GLU A 391 20.33 -10.10 -10.30
CA GLU A 391 21.12 -11.24 -9.83
C GLU A 391 22.31 -10.81 -8.96
N LEU A 392 22.98 -9.73 -9.35
CA LEU A 392 24.08 -9.15 -8.58
C LEU A 392 23.60 -8.50 -7.28
N HIS A 393 22.42 -7.85 -7.32
CA HIS A 393 21.89 -7.13 -6.17
C HIS A 393 21.37 -8.07 -5.09
N HIS A 394 20.63 -9.10 -5.49
CA HIS A 394 19.99 -10.06 -4.56
C HIS A 394 20.83 -11.33 -4.33
N HIS A 395 21.99 -11.47 -4.96
CA HIS A 395 22.84 -12.68 -4.88
C HIS A 395 22.10 -13.97 -5.27
N VAL A 396 21.21 -13.91 -6.28
CA VAL A 396 20.42 -15.03 -6.79
C VAL A 396 20.68 -15.27 -8.28
N ASN A 397 20.15 -16.37 -8.84
CA ASN A 397 20.14 -16.65 -10.26
C ASN A 397 18.69 -16.88 -10.71
N TYR A 398 18.23 -16.16 -11.76
CA TYR A 398 16.90 -16.39 -12.32
C TYR A 398 16.96 -17.37 -13.48
N THR A 399 16.09 -18.38 -13.49
CA THR A 399 15.90 -19.26 -14.64
C THR A 399 15.08 -18.56 -15.74
N ASP A 400 15.18 -19.02 -16.98
CA ASP A 400 14.35 -18.50 -18.07
C ASP A 400 12.86 -18.79 -17.86
N GLU A 401 12.55 -19.90 -17.18
CA GLU A 401 11.18 -20.24 -16.75
C GLU A 401 10.66 -19.23 -15.72
N ALA A 402 11.49 -18.82 -14.75
CA ALA A 402 11.13 -17.80 -13.76
C ALA A 402 10.83 -16.45 -14.43
N LEU A 403 11.64 -16.00 -15.39
CA LEU A 403 11.38 -14.75 -16.13
C LEU A 403 10.06 -14.81 -16.93
N LYS A 404 9.81 -15.93 -17.60
CA LYS A 404 8.53 -16.16 -18.30
C LYS A 404 7.36 -16.18 -17.31
N ALA A 405 7.54 -16.79 -16.14
CA ALA A 405 6.54 -16.81 -15.09
C ALA A 405 6.25 -15.40 -14.54
N CYS A 406 7.27 -14.55 -14.30
CA CYS A 406 7.08 -13.15 -13.92
C CYS A 406 6.16 -12.41 -14.90
N VAL A 407 6.37 -12.54 -16.19
CA VAL A 407 5.54 -11.90 -17.21
C VAL A 407 4.13 -12.50 -17.23
N LYS A 408 4.02 -13.83 -17.39
CA LYS A 408 2.76 -14.54 -17.58
C LYS A 408 1.82 -14.42 -16.36
N LEU A 409 2.39 -14.56 -15.14
CA LEU A 409 1.59 -14.51 -13.93
C LEU A 409 1.15 -13.07 -13.60
N THR A 410 2.04 -12.07 -13.77
CA THR A 410 1.66 -10.67 -13.54
C THR A 410 0.69 -10.14 -14.60
N GLU A 411 0.77 -10.62 -15.87
CA GLU A 411 -0.23 -10.30 -16.89
C GLU A 411 -1.62 -10.78 -16.46
N ARG A 412 -1.68 -12.01 -15.96
CA ARG A 412 -2.93 -12.67 -15.62
C ARG A 412 -3.55 -12.20 -14.30
N TYR A 413 -2.71 -11.94 -13.29
CA TYR A 413 -3.18 -11.73 -11.91
C TYR A 413 -3.09 -10.31 -11.40
N ILE A 414 -2.26 -9.44 -12.01
CA ILE A 414 -2.11 -8.03 -11.63
C ILE A 414 -2.69 -7.16 -12.74
N SER A 415 -3.93 -6.69 -12.56
CA SER A 415 -4.66 -5.88 -13.54
C SER A 415 -4.63 -4.38 -13.27
N ASP A 416 -4.24 -3.95 -12.07
CA ASP A 416 -4.19 -2.56 -11.63
C ASP A 416 -2.90 -1.82 -12.00
N ARG A 417 -1.90 -2.55 -12.54
CA ARG A 417 -0.60 -2.03 -12.98
C ARG A 417 -0.30 -2.43 -14.41
N TYR A 418 0.60 -1.70 -15.05
CA TYR A 418 0.96 -1.88 -16.46
C TYR A 418 2.36 -2.48 -16.62
N PHE A 419 2.59 -3.11 -17.76
CA PHE A 419 3.92 -3.54 -18.18
C PHE A 419 4.79 -2.33 -18.60
N PRO A 420 6.13 -2.38 -18.36
CA PRO A 420 6.91 -3.50 -17.79
C PRO A 420 6.97 -3.53 -16.26
N ASP A 421 6.53 -2.48 -15.57
CA ASP A 421 6.72 -2.21 -14.13
C ASP A 421 6.28 -3.39 -13.26
N LYS A 422 5.05 -3.89 -13.42
CA LYS A 422 4.53 -5.01 -12.63
C LYS A 422 5.35 -6.31 -12.75
N ALA A 423 6.03 -6.54 -13.89
CA ALA A 423 6.88 -7.71 -14.06
C ALA A 423 8.27 -7.50 -13.44
N ILE A 424 8.77 -6.26 -13.48
CA ILE A 424 10.02 -5.86 -12.83
C ILE A 424 9.85 -5.92 -11.31
N ASP A 425 8.72 -5.40 -10.78
CA ASP A 425 8.40 -5.48 -9.35
C ASP A 425 8.37 -6.94 -8.86
N ALA A 426 7.74 -7.84 -9.64
CA ALA A 426 7.71 -9.26 -9.30
C ALA A 426 9.11 -9.89 -9.31
N LEU A 427 9.95 -9.52 -10.28
CA LEU A 427 11.34 -9.97 -10.35
C LEU A 427 12.14 -9.53 -9.11
N ASP A 428 12.02 -8.26 -8.73
CA ASP A 428 12.72 -7.65 -7.61
C ASP A 428 12.27 -8.26 -6.28
N GLU A 429 10.97 -8.39 -6.07
CA GLU A 429 10.39 -8.95 -4.84
C GLU A 429 10.73 -10.43 -4.65
N VAL A 430 10.74 -11.24 -5.74
CA VAL A 430 11.15 -12.64 -5.69
C VAL A 430 12.62 -12.76 -5.31
N GLY A 431 13.50 -11.95 -5.93
CA GLY A 431 14.93 -11.94 -5.61
C GLY A 431 15.20 -11.61 -4.15
N SER A 432 14.57 -10.54 -3.66
CA SER A 432 14.67 -10.10 -2.28
C SER A 432 14.18 -11.17 -1.30
N ARG A 433 13.04 -11.80 -1.58
CA ARG A 433 12.46 -12.83 -0.71
C ARG A 433 13.32 -14.07 -0.60
N VAL A 434 13.80 -14.59 -1.75
CA VAL A 434 14.64 -15.79 -1.78
C VAL A 434 15.96 -15.52 -1.05
N HIS A 435 16.55 -14.35 -1.24
CA HIS A 435 17.74 -13.93 -0.50
C HIS A 435 17.50 -13.92 1.02
N LEU A 436 16.39 -13.30 1.49
CA LEU A 436 16.04 -13.21 2.91
C LEU A 436 15.72 -14.58 3.54
N GLN A 437 15.05 -15.47 2.80
CA GLN A 437 14.71 -16.81 3.30
C GLN A 437 15.95 -17.69 3.55
N HIS A 438 17.03 -17.47 2.80
CA HIS A 438 18.26 -18.25 2.91
C HIS A 438 19.38 -17.54 3.70
N ALA A 439 19.15 -16.30 4.11
CA ALA A 439 20.03 -15.54 4.99
C ALA A 439 19.86 -15.92 6.48
N GLU A 440 19.54 -17.20 6.77
CA GLU A 440 19.51 -17.69 8.16
C GLU A 440 20.92 -17.65 8.74
N MET A 441 21.06 -17.03 9.92
CA MET A 441 22.32 -17.00 10.65
C MET A 441 22.73 -18.44 11.00
N PRO A 442 23.99 -18.82 10.76
CA PRO A 442 24.50 -20.13 11.20
C PRO A 442 24.25 -20.34 12.69
N GLU A 443 23.82 -21.56 13.08
CA GLU A 443 23.54 -21.89 14.48
C GLU A 443 24.75 -21.61 15.40
N GLU A 444 25.96 -21.84 14.92
CA GLU A 444 27.19 -21.53 15.61
C GLU A 444 27.35 -20.05 15.96
N LEU A 445 26.91 -19.17 15.07
CA LEU A 445 26.97 -17.71 15.24
C LEU A 445 25.96 -17.25 16.28
N VAL A 446 24.73 -17.83 16.24
CA VAL A 446 23.68 -17.58 17.23
C VAL A 446 24.08 -18.07 18.62
N GLU A 447 24.75 -19.24 18.72
CA GLU A 447 25.27 -19.77 19.99
C GLU A 447 26.36 -18.86 20.57
N LYS A 448 27.32 -18.40 19.73
CA LYS A 448 28.39 -17.50 20.16
C LYS A 448 27.87 -16.14 20.60
N GLN A 449 26.83 -15.59 19.94
CA GLN A 449 26.18 -14.37 20.39
C GLN A 449 25.50 -14.53 21.75
N LYS A 450 24.82 -15.66 21.99
CA LYS A 450 24.26 -15.99 23.31
C LYS A 450 25.34 -16.15 24.39
N GLU A 451 26.48 -16.80 24.07
CA GLU A 451 27.60 -16.89 24.98
C GLU A 451 28.21 -15.54 25.33
N LEU A 452 28.29 -14.64 24.34
CA LEU A 452 28.75 -13.26 24.53
C LEU A 452 27.81 -12.48 25.47
N GLU A 453 26.51 -12.57 25.27
CA GLU A 453 25.50 -11.91 26.10
C GLU A 453 25.57 -12.41 27.57
N GLN A 454 25.68 -13.73 27.77
CA GLN A 454 25.88 -14.32 29.10
C GLN A 454 27.20 -13.88 29.75
N THR A 455 28.30 -13.76 28.98
CA THR A 455 29.60 -13.33 29.46
C THR A 455 29.56 -11.85 29.88
N ILE A 456 28.83 -10.98 29.13
CA ILE A 456 28.60 -9.59 29.50
C ILE A 456 27.81 -9.48 30.80
N GLN A 457 26.76 -10.27 30.97
CA GLN A 457 25.95 -10.28 32.21
C GLN A 457 26.80 -10.73 33.41
N LYS A 458 27.60 -11.82 33.28
CA LYS A 458 28.51 -12.30 34.33
C LYS A 458 29.60 -11.29 34.68
N LYS A 459 30.15 -10.60 33.68
CA LYS A 459 31.09 -9.47 33.87
C LYS A 459 30.47 -8.34 34.70
N GLN A 460 29.22 -7.93 34.37
CA GLN A 460 28.48 -6.89 35.11
C GLN A 460 28.23 -7.32 36.57
N GLN A 461 27.89 -8.58 36.80
CA GLN A 461 27.72 -9.12 38.16
C GLN A 461 29.05 -9.15 38.96
N ALA A 462 30.16 -9.55 38.33
CA ALA A 462 31.47 -9.53 38.96
C ALA A 462 31.89 -8.11 39.35
N VAL A 463 31.62 -7.12 38.49
CA VAL A 463 31.88 -5.68 38.80
C VAL A 463 31.02 -5.21 39.99
N LYS A 464 29.72 -5.56 40.02
CA LYS A 464 28.84 -5.22 41.15
C LYS A 464 29.30 -5.86 42.48
N ASN A 465 29.89 -7.06 42.40
CA ASN A 465 30.44 -7.76 43.58
C ASN A 465 31.85 -7.33 43.95
N GLN A 466 32.46 -6.34 43.24
CA GLN A 466 33.82 -5.82 43.43
C GLN A 466 34.91 -6.87 43.22
N ASP A 467 34.60 -7.95 42.48
CA ASP A 467 35.58 -8.99 42.13
C ASP A 467 36.24 -8.62 40.78
N PHE A 468 37.27 -7.78 40.87
CA PHE A 468 37.95 -7.21 39.71
C PHE A 468 38.80 -8.24 38.94
N GLU A 469 39.26 -9.28 39.58
CA GLU A 469 40.06 -10.35 38.96
C GLU A 469 39.16 -11.20 38.03
N LEU A 470 37.97 -11.54 38.52
CA LEU A 470 36.96 -12.29 37.78
C LEU A 470 36.35 -11.43 36.67
N ALA A 471 36.18 -10.12 36.88
CA ALA A 471 35.72 -9.17 35.85
C ALA A 471 36.75 -9.02 34.71
N ALA A 472 38.06 -9.06 35.02
CA ALA A 472 39.15 -9.05 34.02
C ALA A 472 39.15 -10.33 33.16
N ALA A 473 38.97 -11.50 33.78
CA ALA A 473 38.87 -12.77 33.07
C ALA A 473 37.64 -12.81 32.13
N TYR A 474 36.47 -12.26 32.55
CA TYR A 474 35.31 -12.16 31.68
C TYR A 474 35.49 -11.12 30.53
N ARG A 475 36.26 -10.06 30.75
CA ARG A 475 36.62 -9.12 29.69
C ARG A 475 37.46 -9.77 28.59
N ASP A 476 38.47 -10.55 28.98
CA ASP A 476 39.33 -11.26 28.03
C ASP A 476 38.53 -12.32 27.23
N ARG A 477 37.59 -12.99 27.91
CA ARG A 477 36.67 -13.92 27.26
C ARG A 477 35.71 -13.19 26.30
N GLN A 478 35.18 -12.03 26.66
CA GLN A 478 34.35 -11.17 25.80
C GLN A 478 35.13 -10.79 24.50
N THR A 479 36.37 -10.28 24.64
CA THR A 479 37.18 -9.89 23.48
C THR A 479 37.49 -11.08 22.56
N ASN A 480 37.68 -12.26 23.12
CA ASN A 480 37.91 -13.47 22.33
C ASN A 480 36.67 -13.94 21.60
N LEU A 481 35.49 -13.89 22.25
CA LEU A 481 34.19 -14.18 21.61
C LEU A 481 33.84 -13.18 20.53
N GLU A 482 34.07 -11.87 20.74
CA GLU A 482 33.88 -10.83 19.72
C GLU A 482 34.74 -11.11 18.47
N ARG A 483 36.01 -11.52 18.67
CA ARG A 483 36.88 -11.88 17.53
C ARG A 483 36.38 -13.11 16.79
N GLN A 484 35.93 -14.15 17.51
CA GLN A 484 35.34 -15.34 16.89
C GLN A 484 34.07 -15.02 16.11
N ILE A 485 33.21 -14.17 16.64
CA ILE A 485 31.97 -13.69 15.96
C ILE A 485 32.35 -12.90 14.70
N ASP A 486 33.36 -12.05 14.75
CA ASP A 486 33.82 -11.29 13.56
C ASP A 486 34.44 -12.22 12.50
N GLU A 487 35.16 -13.27 12.89
CA GLU A 487 35.69 -14.27 11.96
C GLU A 487 34.57 -15.09 11.31
N LEU A 488 33.61 -15.56 12.09
CA LEU A 488 32.43 -16.30 11.60
C LEU A 488 31.56 -15.41 10.71
N ASN A 489 31.35 -14.13 11.04
CA ASN A 489 30.64 -13.17 10.20
C ASN A 489 31.33 -12.96 8.85
N ARG A 490 32.66 -12.88 8.84
CA ARG A 490 33.42 -12.75 7.59
C ARG A 490 33.34 -14.01 6.74
N GLN A 491 33.39 -15.19 7.35
CA GLN A 491 33.23 -16.46 6.65
C GLN A 491 31.83 -16.58 6.07
N TRP A 492 30.78 -16.29 6.86
CA TRP A 492 29.39 -16.30 6.42
C TRP A 492 29.16 -15.34 5.25
N THR A 493 29.66 -14.10 5.35
CA THR A 493 29.53 -13.11 4.26
C THR A 493 30.30 -13.51 3.00
N SER A 494 31.40 -14.30 3.11
CA SER A 494 32.14 -14.81 1.96
C SER A 494 31.47 -16.02 1.34
N ASP A 495 30.83 -16.89 2.13
CA ASP A 495 30.14 -18.09 1.66
C ASP A 495 28.80 -17.73 1.00
N ASP A 496 28.08 -16.71 1.48
CA ASP A 496 26.85 -16.17 0.89
C ASP A 496 27.11 -15.62 -0.54
N ASN A 497 28.31 -15.09 -0.78
CA ASN A 497 28.73 -14.66 -2.11
C ASN A 497 29.05 -15.83 -3.09
N THR A 498 29.22 -17.06 -2.59
CA THR A 498 29.61 -18.23 -3.42
C THR A 498 28.43 -19.13 -3.79
N THR A 499 27.38 -19.18 -3.00
CA THR A 499 26.19 -20.02 -3.22
C THR A 499 24.97 -19.19 -3.63
N ARG A 500 24.89 -18.80 -4.91
CA ARG A 500 23.70 -18.14 -5.45
C ARG A 500 22.55 -19.12 -5.56
N GLN A 501 21.44 -18.80 -4.92
CA GLN A 501 20.21 -19.57 -5.03
C GLN A 501 19.55 -19.38 -6.41
N THR A 502 18.98 -20.46 -6.95
CA THR A 502 18.32 -20.44 -8.26
C THR A 502 16.83 -20.29 -8.08
N ILE A 503 16.25 -19.24 -8.66
CA ILE A 503 14.83 -18.95 -8.64
C ILE A 503 14.13 -19.69 -9.77
N THR A 504 13.07 -20.43 -9.43
CA THR A 504 12.23 -21.20 -10.33
C THR A 504 10.85 -20.56 -10.51
N GLU A 505 9.96 -21.20 -11.27
CA GLU A 505 8.58 -20.75 -11.46
C GLU A 505 7.77 -20.76 -10.16
N ASP A 506 8.10 -21.68 -9.23
CA ASP A 506 7.34 -21.85 -7.98
C ASP A 506 7.52 -20.66 -7.03
N GLU A 507 8.74 -20.15 -6.85
CA GLU A 507 9.01 -18.97 -6.02
C GLU A 507 8.34 -17.72 -6.62
N VAL A 508 8.36 -17.60 -7.95
CA VAL A 508 7.65 -16.50 -8.65
C VAL A 508 6.14 -16.59 -8.41
N ALA A 509 5.59 -17.81 -8.50
CA ALA A 509 4.17 -18.01 -8.26
C ALA A 509 3.77 -17.66 -6.82
N GLU A 510 4.62 -17.94 -5.84
CA GLU A 510 4.39 -17.60 -4.44
C GLU A 510 4.33 -16.07 -4.23
N VAL A 511 5.28 -15.34 -4.80
CA VAL A 511 5.34 -13.88 -4.68
C VAL A 511 4.18 -13.21 -5.42
N VAL A 512 3.88 -13.61 -6.67
CA VAL A 512 2.73 -13.06 -7.40
C VAL A 512 1.41 -13.37 -6.67
N SER A 513 1.32 -14.52 -5.97
CA SER A 513 0.19 -14.85 -5.09
C SER A 513 0.00 -13.81 -3.99
N MET A 514 1.07 -13.39 -3.34
CA MET A 514 1.00 -12.37 -2.30
C MET A 514 0.65 -10.99 -2.87
N MET A 515 1.29 -10.60 -3.98
CA MET A 515 1.03 -9.31 -4.63
C MET A 515 -0.42 -9.18 -5.11
N ALA A 516 -0.99 -10.26 -5.66
CA ALA A 516 -2.35 -10.29 -6.20
C ALA A 516 -3.42 -10.60 -5.14
N GLY A 517 -3.03 -11.06 -3.94
CA GLY A 517 -3.97 -11.54 -2.92
C GLY A 517 -4.70 -12.85 -3.31
N VAL A 518 -4.16 -13.61 -4.27
CA VAL A 518 -4.78 -14.84 -4.80
C VAL A 518 -3.82 -16.02 -4.62
N PRO A 519 -4.26 -17.18 -4.14
CA PRO A 519 -3.39 -18.36 -4.01
C PRO A 519 -2.95 -18.88 -5.39
N VAL A 520 -1.83 -18.36 -5.92
CA VAL A 520 -1.28 -18.70 -7.25
C VAL A 520 -0.62 -20.09 -7.28
N GLN A 521 -0.06 -20.54 -6.16
CA GLN A 521 0.58 -21.87 -6.01
C GLN A 521 -0.35 -23.08 -6.32
N ARG A 522 -1.64 -22.84 -6.47
CA ARG A 522 -2.63 -23.89 -6.70
C ARG A 522 -2.99 -24.08 -8.18
N ILE A 523 -2.23 -23.49 -9.12
CA ILE A 523 -2.77 -23.23 -10.47
C ILE A 523 -2.44 -24.28 -11.52
N ALA A 524 -1.35 -25.02 -11.46
CA ALA A 524 -1.00 -25.87 -12.61
C ALA A 524 -1.59 -27.30 -12.54
N GLU A 525 -1.36 -28.05 -11.47
CA GLU A 525 -1.88 -29.43 -11.36
C GLU A 525 -3.01 -29.55 -10.32
N ALA A 526 -2.92 -28.82 -9.23
CA ALA A 526 -3.93 -28.84 -8.17
C ALA A 526 -5.26 -28.15 -8.58
N GLU A 527 -5.26 -27.20 -9.52
CA GLU A 527 -6.49 -26.55 -9.99
C GLU A 527 -7.42 -27.52 -10.71
N ASN A 528 -6.89 -28.37 -11.57
CA ASN A 528 -7.70 -29.39 -12.27
C ASN A 528 -8.32 -30.39 -11.31
N VAL A 529 -7.60 -30.80 -10.25
CA VAL A 529 -8.12 -31.71 -9.22
C VAL A 529 -9.18 -30.99 -8.37
N ARG A 530 -8.93 -29.75 -7.98
CA ARG A 530 -9.91 -28.92 -7.24
C ARG A 530 -11.16 -28.67 -8.06
N LEU A 531 -11.05 -28.32 -9.33
CA LEU A 531 -12.20 -28.14 -10.22
C LEU A 531 -13.03 -29.42 -10.38
N ARG A 532 -12.39 -30.61 -10.40
CA ARG A 532 -13.11 -31.89 -10.39
C ARG A 532 -13.88 -32.11 -9.09
N ASN A 533 -13.25 -31.86 -7.95
CA ASN A 533 -13.81 -32.12 -6.62
C ASN A 533 -14.77 -31.02 -6.12
N MET A 534 -14.85 -29.88 -6.84
CA MET A 534 -15.69 -28.74 -6.46
C MET A 534 -17.14 -29.15 -6.19
N GLY A 535 -17.71 -29.97 -7.07
CA GLY A 535 -19.09 -30.41 -6.93
C GLY A 535 -19.36 -31.18 -5.65
N ASP A 536 -18.50 -32.14 -5.31
CA ASP A 536 -18.64 -32.98 -4.12
C ASP A 536 -18.47 -32.19 -2.82
N VAL A 537 -17.48 -31.28 -2.77
CA VAL A 537 -17.25 -30.44 -1.60
C VAL A 537 -18.42 -29.49 -1.37
N LEU A 538 -18.92 -28.84 -2.43
CA LEU A 538 -20.07 -27.93 -2.31
C LEU A 538 -21.36 -28.67 -1.93
N LYS A 539 -21.61 -29.87 -2.45
CA LYS A 539 -22.75 -30.73 -2.07
C LYS A 539 -22.69 -31.15 -0.59
N ALA A 540 -21.50 -31.37 -0.05
CA ALA A 540 -21.35 -31.69 1.38
C ALA A 540 -21.67 -30.48 2.29
N GLN A 541 -21.51 -29.25 1.81
CA GLN A 541 -21.73 -28.03 2.58
C GLN A 541 -23.13 -27.42 2.36
N VAL A 542 -23.65 -27.50 1.14
CA VAL A 542 -24.95 -26.92 0.76
C VAL A 542 -25.95 -28.06 0.50
N ILE A 543 -26.87 -28.26 1.44
CA ILE A 543 -27.77 -29.41 1.47
C ILE A 543 -28.97 -29.22 0.51
N ALA A 544 -29.37 -30.32 -0.18
CA ALA A 544 -30.57 -30.45 -1.03
C ALA A 544 -30.59 -29.48 -2.24
N GLN A 545 -29.42 -29.06 -2.74
CA GLN A 545 -29.31 -28.22 -3.95
C GLN A 545 -28.37 -28.84 -4.99
N ASP A 546 -28.34 -30.18 -5.06
CA ASP A 546 -27.36 -30.91 -5.89
C ASP A 546 -27.41 -30.48 -7.37
N ASN A 547 -28.63 -30.32 -7.92
CA ASN A 547 -28.86 -29.95 -9.31
C ASN A 547 -28.37 -28.50 -9.60
N ALA A 548 -28.60 -27.59 -8.64
CA ALA A 548 -28.11 -26.20 -8.74
C ALA A 548 -26.58 -26.17 -8.75
N ILE A 549 -25.94 -26.92 -7.85
CA ILE A 549 -24.47 -27.02 -7.74
C ILE A 549 -23.88 -27.61 -9.01
N GLU A 550 -24.45 -28.74 -9.54
CA GLU A 550 -23.93 -29.37 -10.75
C GLU A 550 -23.93 -28.46 -11.97
N LYS A 551 -25.02 -27.71 -12.18
CA LYS A 551 -25.10 -26.74 -13.29
C LYS A 551 -24.07 -25.63 -13.16
N MET A 552 -23.96 -25.05 -11.97
CA MET A 552 -22.98 -24.01 -11.69
C MET A 552 -21.54 -24.51 -11.90
N VAL A 553 -21.21 -25.67 -11.32
CA VAL A 553 -19.86 -26.26 -11.43
C VAL A 553 -19.48 -26.55 -12.88
N LYS A 554 -20.40 -27.14 -13.66
CA LYS A 554 -20.18 -27.43 -15.09
C LYS A 554 -19.91 -26.14 -15.89
N ALA A 555 -20.61 -25.04 -15.61
CA ALA A 555 -20.38 -23.78 -16.29
C ALA A 555 -19.02 -23.17 -15.93
N ILE A 556 -18.64 -23.20 -14.64
CA ILE A 556 -17.32 -22.74 -14.19
C ILE A 556 -16.20 -23.59 -14.80
N GLN A 557 -16.36 -24.92 -14.82
CA GLN A 557 -15.37 -25.82 -15.43
C GLN A 557 -15.18 -25.54 -16.93
N ARG A 558 -16.26 -25.31 -17.70
CA ARG A 558 -16.19 -24.96 -19.14
C ARG A 558 -15.36 -23.69 -19.38
N ASN A 559 -15.51 -22.68 -18.51
CA ASN A 559 -14.77 -21.42 -18.62
C ASN A 559 -13.28 -21.64 -18.28
N ARG A 560 -13.00 -22.32 -17.17
CA ARG A 560 -11.61 -22.51 -16.69
C ARG A 560 -10.75 -23.39 -17.60
N VAL A 561 -11.36 -24.30 -18.33
CA VAL A 561 -10.66 -25.13 -19.35
C VAL A 561 -10.33 -24.32 -20.62
N GLY A 562 -10.79 -23.04 -20.71
CA GLY A 562 -10.45 -22.16 -21.84
C GLY A 562 -11.33 -22.34 -23.08
N ILE A 563 -12.47 -22.98 -22.96
CA ILE A 563 -13.41 -23.19 -24.10
C ILE A 563 -14.26 -21.93 -24.35
N LYS A 564 -14.46 -21.10 -23.33
CA LYS A 564 -15.24 -19.84 -23.40
C LYS A 564 -14.34 -18.67 -23.81
N ASP A 565 -14.96 -17.62 -24.39
CA ASP A 565 -14.28 -16.37 -24.72
C ASP A 565 -13.57 -15.76 -23.46
N PRO A 566 -12.28 -15.48 -23.53
CA PRO A 566 -11.51 -14.92 -22.40
C PRO A 566 -11.96 -13.53 -21.97
N ASN A 567 -12.74 -12.82 -22.78
CA ASN A 567 -13.23 -11.49 -22.46
C ASN A 567 -14.48 -11.47 -21.57
N HIS A 568 -15.07 -12.63 -21.27
CA HIS A 568 -16.22 -12.72 -20.38
C HIS A 568 -15.83 -13.05 -18.93
N PRO A 569 -16.69 -12.71 -17.94
CA PRO A 569 -16.52 -13.17 -16.55
C PRO A 569 -16.44 -14.70 -16.45
N ILE A 570 -15.82 -15.23 -15.40
CA ILE A 570 -15.69 -16.68 -15.15
C ILE A 570 -17.04 -17.37 -15.19
N GLY A 571 -18.09 -16.73 -14.67
CA GLY A 571 -19.43 -17.25 -14.71
C GLY A 571 -20.47 -16.20 -14.38
N VAL A 572 -21.59 -16.22 -15.08
CA VAL A 572 -22.72 -15.31 -14.86
C VAL A 572 -23.97 -16.14 -14.58
N PHE A 573 -24.44 -16.09 -13.34
CA PHE A 573 -25.52 -16.96 -12.87
C PHE A 573 -26.71 -16.15 -12.36
N MET A 574 -27.93 -16.63 -12.66
CA MET A 574 -29.12 -16.13 -12.01
C MET A 574 -29.69 -17.21 -11.10
N PHE A 575 -29.71 -16.98 -9.79
CA PHE A 575 -30.25 -17.87 -8.78
C PHE A 575 -31.71 -17.54 -8.48
N LEU A 576 -32.60 -18.46 -8.82
CA LEU A 576 -34.03 -18.29 -8.65
C LEU A 576 -34.55 -19.23 -7.57
N GLY A 577 -35.45 -18.75 -6.76
CA GLY A 577 -36.14 -19.58 -5.77
C GLY A 577 -36.63 -18.77 -4.55
N PRO A 578 -37.39 -19.44 -3.65
CA PRO A 578 -37.92 -18.79 -2.46
C PRO A 578 -36.81 -18.25 -1.53
N THR A 579 -37.21 -17.42 -0.58
CA THR A 579 -36.30 -16.91 0.45
C THR A 579 -35.87 -18.06 1.38
N GLY A 580 -34.62 -18.08 1.84
CA GLY A 580 -34.15 -19.06 2.84
C GLY A 580 -33.81 -20.44 2.32
N VAL A 581 -33.67 -20.66 1.00
CA VAL A 581 -33.30 -21.97 0.40
C VAL A 581 -31.77 -22.13 0.21
N GLY A 582 -30.95 -21.11 0.56
CA GLY A 582 -29.49 -21.21 0.52
C GLY A 582 -28.82 -20.52 -0.65
N LYS A 583 -29.50 -19.62 -1.43
CA LYS A 583 -28.91 -18.88 -2.58
C LYS A 583 -27.65 -18.10 -2.18
N THR A 584 -27.74 -17.23 -1.20
CA THR A 584 -26.62 -16.42 -0.69
C THR A 584 -25.55 -17.29 -0.01
N TYR A 585 -25.97 -18.41 0.64
CA TYR A 585 -25.06 -19.33 1.30
C TYR A 585 -24.19 -20.09 0.29
N LEU A 586 -24.78 -20.53 -0.84
CA LEU A 586 -24.00 -21.16 -1.92
C LEU A 586 -22.97 -20.19 -2.51
N ALA A 587 -23.34 -18.92 -2.73
CA ALA A 587 -22.41 -17.90 -3.21
C ALA A 587 -21.24 -17.70 -2.24
N LYS A 588 -21.50 -17.66 -0.92
CA LYS A 588 -20.48 -17.57 0.12
C LYS A 588 -19.53 -18.77 0.12
N LYS A 589 -20.09 -20.00 0.05
CA LYS A 589 -19.29 -21.23 0.02
C LYS A 589 -18.49 -21.40 -1.28
N LEU A 590 -18.99 -20.86 -2.37
CA LEU A 590 -18.26 -20.81 -3.62
C LEU A 590 -17.07 -19.84 -3.53
N ALA A 591 -17.22 -18.66 -2.88
CA ALA A 591 -16.14 -17.69 -2.66
C ALA A 591 -15.01 -18.31 -1.81
N GLU A 592 -15.38 -18.94 -0.70
CA GLU A 592 -14.43 -19.65 0.17
C GLU A 592 -13.68 -20.76 -0.59
N TYR A 593 -14.39 -21.51 -1.43
CA TYR A 593 -13.79 -22.60 -2.22
C TYR A 593 -12.87 -22.10 -3.33
N MET A 594 -13.33 -21.12 -4.13
CA MET A 594 -12.59 -20.65 -5.30
C MET A 594 -11.42 -19.73 -4.91
N PHE A 595 -11.64 -18.80 -3.97
CA PHE A 595 -10.70 -17.73 -3.67
C PHE A 595 -10.09 -17.80 -2.26
N GLY A 596 -10.51 -18.78 -1.44
CA GLY A 596 -9.89 -19.09 -0.15
C GLY A 596 -10.32 -18.20 1.01
N SER A 597 -11.14 -17.17 0.78
CA SER A 597 -11.64 -16.27 1.82
C SER A 597 -13.13 -15.93 1.62
N ASP A 598 -13.83 -15.75 2.72
CA ASP A 598 -15.20 -15.20 2.74
C ASP A 598 -15.22 -13.74 2.26
N ASP A 599 -14.12 -12.99 2.43
CA ASP A 599 -13.97 -11.58 2.03
C ASP A 599 -13.93 -11.39 0.51
N ALA A 600 -13.68 -12.49 -0.24
CA ALA A 600 -13.79 -12.49 -1.69
C ALA A 600 -15.25 -12.39 -2.20
N LEU A 601 -16.24 -12.27 -1.31
CA LEU A 601 -17.65 -12.06 -1.66
C LEU A 601 -18.02 -10.57 -1.59
N ILE A 602 -18.17 -9.92 -2.74
CA ILE A 602 -18.69 -8.55 -2.86
C ILE A 602 -20.22 -8.62 -2.95
N ARG A 603 -20.91 -8.35 -1.83
CA ARG A 603 -22.38 -8.33 -1.80
C ARG A 603 -22.90 -6.91 -2.02
N VAL A 604 -23.88 -6.79 -2.93
CA VAL A 604 -24.61 -5.55 -3.21
C VAL A 604 -26.11 -5.87 -3.16
N ASP A 605 -26.83 -5.15 -2.31
CA ASP A 605 -28.29 -5.28 -2.20
C ASP A 605 -28.96 -4.32 -3.21
N MET A 606 -29.64 -4.88 -4.21
CA MET A 606 -30.25 -4.09 -5.29
C MET A 606 -31.48 -3.29 -4.85
N SER A 607 -32.03 -3.56 -3.66
CA SER A 607 -33.12 -2.74 -3.10
C SER A 607 -32.67 -1.30 -2.79
N GLU A 608 -31.38 -1.08 -2.52
CA GLU A 608 -30.82 0.27 -2.34
C GLU A 608 -30.68 1.06 -3.65
N TYR A 609 -30.80 0.38 -4.79
CA TYR A 609 -30.56 0.92 -6.14
C TYR A 609 -31.84 0.91 -7.02
N SER A 610 -32.97 1.11 -6.39
CA SER A 610 -34.25 1.18 -7.06
C SER A 610 -34.51 2.49 -7.84
N GLU A 611 -33.75 3.55 -7.54
CA GLU A 611 -33.89 4.87 -8.15
C GLU A 611 -32.75 5.18 -9.13
N SER A 612 -33.05 5.98 -10.17
CA SER A 612 -32.11 6.25 -11.26
C SER A 612 -30.81 6.95 -10.82
N PHE A 613 -30.85 7.81 -9.81
CA PHE A 613 -29.66 8.53 -9.32
C PHE A 613 -28.73 7.63 -8.50
N ASN A 614 -29.24 6.57 -7.92
CA ASN A 614 -28.40 5.62 -7.15
C ASN A 614 -27.46 4.80 -8.04
N THR A 615 -27.72 4.72 -9.36
CA THR A 615 -26.82 4.02 -10.30
C THR A 615 -25.41 4.62 -10.30
N SER A 616 -25.28 5.95 -10.16
CA SER A 616 -23.98 6.62 -10.06
C SER A 616 -23.18 6.23 -8.83
N ARG A 617 -23.81 5.78 -7.75
CA ARG A 617 -23.10 5.25 -6.57
C ARG A 617 -22.39 3.92 -6.82
N LEU A 618 -22.87 3.12 -7.79
CA LEU A 618 -22.22 1.84 -8.15
C LEU A 618 -20.97 2.06 -8.99
N VAL A 619 -21.01 3.01 -9.92
CA VAL A 619 -19.98 3.22 -10.97
C VAL A 619 -19.12 4.45 -10.70
N GLY A 620 -19.62 5.38 -9.90
CA GLY A 620 -19.04 6.70 -9.67
C GLY A 620 -19.86 7.81 -10.34
N ALA A 621 -19.87 8.99 -9.73
CA ALA A 621 -20.53 10.16 -10.28
C ALA A 621 -19.72 10.76 -11.44
N PRO A 622 -20.35 11.30 -12.48
CA PRO A 622 -19.63 12.01 -13.54
C PRO A 622 -18.97 13.30 -13.01
N PRO A 623 -17.93 13.81 -13.70
CA PRO A 623 -17.25 15.04 -13.30
C PRO A 623 -18.20 16.21 -13.05
N GLY A 624 -18.04 16.88 -11.90
CA GLY A 624 -18.86 18.04 -11.51
C GLY A 624 -20.07 17.73 -10.62
N TYR A 625 -20.33 16.45 -10.31
CA TYR A 625 -21.36 16.06 -9.34
C TYR A 625 -20.76 15.71 -7.98
N VAL A 626 -21.58 15.88 -6.92
CA VAL A 626 -21.17 15.52 -5.54
C VAL A 626 -20.89 14.01 -5.46
N GLY A 627 -19.74 13.63 -4.88
CA GLY A 627 -19.28 12.24 -4.78
C GLY A 627 -18.40 11.76 -5.95
N TYR A 628 -17.96 12.64 -6.85
CA TYR A 628 -17.04 12.30 -7.94
C TYR A 628 -15.69 11.74 -7.45
N GLU A 629 -15.14 12.27 -6.34
CA GLU A 629 -13.85 11.85 -5.78
C GLU A 629 -13.91 10.50 -5.06
N GLU A 630 -15.09 10.08 -4.60
CA GLU A 630 -15.27 8.82 -3.83
C GLU A 630 -15.22 7.55 -4.69
N GLY A 631 -15.33 7.69 -6.03
CA GLY A 631 -15.42 6.55 -6.94
C GLY A 631 -16.71 5.74 -6.80
N GLY A 632 -16.88 4.69 -7.62
CA GLY A 632 -18.05 3.81 -7.55
C GLY A 632 -17.86 2.67 -6.53
N GLN A 633 -18.89 2.39 -5.72
CA GLN A 633 -18.83 1.36 -4.68
C GLN A 633 -18.55 -0.05 -5.23
N LEU A 634 -19.11 -0.39 -6.40
CA LEU A 634 -18.86 -1.69 -7.04
C LEU A 634 -17.50 -1.68 -7.75
N THR A 635 -17.23 -0.65 -8.55
CA THR A 635 -16.02 -0.56 -9.36
C THR A 635 -14.75 -0.50 -8.50
N GLU A 636 -14.76 0.25 -7.38
CA GLU A 636 -13.64 0.32 -6.45
C GLU A 636 -13.40 -1.02 -5.71
N LYS A 637 -14.49 -1.71 -5.28
CA LYS A 637 -14.33 -3.02 -4.64
C LYS A 637 -13.77 -4.06 -5.60
N VAL A 638 -14.22 -4.11 -6.85
CA VAL A 638 -13.70 -5.03 -7.86
C VAL A 638 -12.27 -4.70 -8.24
N ARG A 639 -11.91 -3.42 -8.34
CA ARG A 639 -10.54 -3.00 -8.60
C ARG A 639 -9.57 -3.47 -7.51
N ARG A 640 -10.00 -3.41 -6.23
CA ARG A 640 -9.20 -3.88 -5.08
C ARG A 640 -9.17 -5.39 -4.96
N HIS A 641 -10.25 -6.07 -5.36
CA HIS A 641 -10.42 -7.52 -5.31
C HIS A 641 -10.86 -8.06 -6.67
N PRO A 642 -9.95 -8.12 -7.66
CA PRO A 642 -10.30 -8.55 -9.03
C PRO A 642 -10.72 -10.03 -9.11
N TYR A 643 -10.31 -10.83 -8.12
CA TYR A 643 -10.72 -12.23 -7.95
C TYR A 643 -11.80 -12.34 -6.88
N SER A 644 -13.04 -12.12 -7.26
CA SER A 644 -14.16 -12.09 -6.31
C SER A 644 -15.44 -12.65 -6.89
N ILE A 645 -16.37 -12.99 -6.00
CA ILE A 645 -17.75 -13.26 -6.36
C ILE A 645 -18.58 -12.01 -6.12
N ILE A 646 -19.24 -11.54 -7.15
CA ILE A 646 -20.14 -10.39 -7.07
C ILE A 646 -21.56 -10.93 -6.91
N LEU A 647 -22.14 -10.72 -5.74
CA LEU A 647 -23.51 -11.12 -5.44
C LEU A 647 -24.43 -9.90 -5.50
N LEU A 648 -25.24 -9.83 -6.56
CA LEU A 648 -26.31 -8.85 -6.72
C LEU A 648 -27.60 -9.43 -6.15
N ASP A 649 -27.93 -9.06 -4.91
CA ASP A 649 -29.07 -9.64 -4.19
C ASP A 649 -30.37 -8.88 -4.56
N GLU A 650 -31.47 -9.61 -4.78
CA GLU A 650 -32.79 -9.10 -5.16
C GLU A 650 -32.78 -8.23 -6.44
N ILE A 651 -32.19 -8.74 -7.51
CA ILE A 651 -31.95 -8.03 -8.79
C ILE A 651 -33.23 -7.47 -9.42
N GLU A 652 -34.39 -8.06 -9.15
CA GLU A 652 -35.69 -7.58 -9.61
C GLU A 652 -36.09 -6.22 -9.07
N LYS A 653 -35.43 -5.70 -8.03
CA LYS A 653 -35.68 -4.39 -7.44
C LYS A 653 -34.82 -3.28 -8.05
N ALA A 654 -33.82 -3.67 -8.84
CA ALA A 654 -32.90 -2.72 -9.44
C ALA A 654 -33.57 -1.85 -10.50
N HIS A 655 -33.13 -0.59 -10.61
CA HIS A 655 -33.54 0.32 -11.67
C HIS A 655 -33.08 -0.17 -13.05
N GLY A 656 -33.85 0.11 -14.12
CA GLY A 656 -33.56 -0.32 -15.49
C GLY A 656 -32.16 0.02 -16.02
N ASN A 657 -31.62 1.17 -15.62
CA ASN A 657 -30.28 1.61 -16.03
C ASN A 657 -29.16 0.66 -15.56
N ILE A 658 -29.35 -0.06 -14.44
CA ILE A 658 -28.39 -1.03 -13.93
C ILE A 658 -28.25 -2.21 -14.87
N PHE A 659 -29.35 -2.67 -15.46
CA PHE A 659 -29.30 -3.75 -16.46
C PHE A 659 -28.50 -3.36 -17.68
N ASN A 660 -28.67 -2.12 -18.17
CA ASN A 660 -27.91 -1.60 -19.31
C ASN A 660 -26.41 -1.51 -19.01
N MET A 661 -26.04 -1.10 -17.81
CA MET A 661 -24.67 -1.09 -17.35
C MET A 661 -24.09 -2.52 -17.23
N LEU A 662 -24.87 -3.44 -16.65
CA LEU A 662 -24.43 -4.83 -16.52
C LEU A 662 -24.24 -5.51 -17.88
N LEU A 663 -24.98 -5.16 -18.92
CA LEU A 663 -24.77 -5.70 -20.27
C LEU A 663 -23.34 -5.50 -20.73
N GLN A 664 -22.72 -4.35 -20.46
CA GLN A 664 -21.30 -4.12 -20.80
C GLN A 664 -20.38 -5.09 -20.05
N VAL A 665 -20.63 -5.31 -18.75
CA VAL A 665 -19.84 -6.25 -17.94
C VAL A 665 -20.00 -7.70 -18.43
N LEU A 666 -21.22 -8.07 -18.81
CA LEU A 666 -21.54 -9.42 -19.25
C LEU A 666 -20.95 -9.76 -20.63
N ASP A 667 -20.79 -8.76 -21.52
CA ASP A 667 -20.26 -8.94 -22.87
C ASP A 667 -18.75 -8.83 -22.95
N GLU A 668 -18.20 -7.75 -22.38
CA GLU A 668 -16.80 -7.40 -22.54
C GLU A 668 -15.96 -7.72 -21.31
N GLY A 669 -16.60 -8.15 -20.20
CA GLY A 669 -15.92 -8.37 -18.93
C GLY A 669 -15.26 -7.10 -18.35
N ARG A 670 -15.74 -5.92 -18.76
CA ARG A 670 -15.17 -4.62 -18.38
C ARG A 670 -16.25 -3.60 -18.11
N LEU A 671 -15.94 -2.61 -17.28
CA LEU A 671 -16.83 -1.50 -16.98
C LEU A 671 -16.02 -0.22 -16.84
N THR A 672 -16.44 0.84 -17.52
CA THR A 672 -15.83 2.16 -17.34
C THR A 672 -16.46 2.86 -16.16
N ASP A 673 -15.66 3.27 -15.18
CA ASP A 673 -16.12 4.01 -14.00
C ASP A 673 -16.44 5.48 -14.32
N GLY A 674 -17.02 6.20 -13.34
CA GLY A 674 -17.34 7.64 -13.48
C GLY A 674 -16.11 8.52 -13.73
N ASN A 675 -14.91 8.05 -13.43
CA ASN A 675 -13.63 8.72 -13.67
C ASN A 675 -13.03 8.42 -15.05
N GLY A 676 -13.68 7.56 -15.85
CA GLY A 676 -13.20 7.12 -17.15
C GLY A 676 -12.19 5.96 -17.09
N ARG A 677 -11.98 5.32 -15.91
CA ARG A 677 -11.08 4.19 -15.75
C ARG A 677 -11.78 2.89 -16.13
N LEU A 678 -11.06 2.01 -16.79
CA LEU A 678 -11.55 0.69 -17.17
C LEU A 678 -11.32 -0.30 -16.03
N VAL A 679 -12.40 -0.86 -15.48
CA VAL A 679 -12.37 -1.86 -14.40
C VAL A 679 -12.62 -3.25 -15.00
N ASP A 680 -11.75 -4.21 -14.66
CA ASP A 680 -11.75 -5.57 -15.21
C ASP A 680 -12.59 -6.52 -14.35
N PHE A 681 -13.60 -7.16 -14.97
CA PHE A 681 -14.50 -8.14 -14.34
C PHE A 681 -14.27 -9.57 -14.87
N ARG A 682 -13.29 -9.80 -15.74
CA ARG A 682 -13.05 -11.11 -16.39
C ARG A 682 -12.71 -12.22 -15.39
N ASN A 683 -12.12 -11.86 -14.27
CA ASN A 683 -11.73 -12.78 -13.20
C ASN A 683 -12.79 -12.90 -12.10
N THR A 684 -13.99 -12.34 -12.29
CA THR A 684 -15.09 -12.41 -11.32
C THR A 684 -16.12 -13.47 -11.69
N VAL A 685 -16.87 -13.94 -10.69
CA VAL A 685 -18.10 -14.69 -10.86
C VAL A 685 -19.26 -13.80 -10.45
N ILE A 686 -20.21 -13.59 -11.35
CA ILE A 686 -21.38 -12.73 -11.10
C ILE A 686 -22.57 -13.62 -10.77
N ILE A 687 -23.14 -13.44 -9.61
CA ILE A 687 -24.33 -14.15 -9.13
C ILE A 687 -25.43 -13.13 -8.85
N MET A 688 -26.54 -13.27 -9.51
CA MET A 688 -27.75 -12.47 -9.28
C MET A 688 -28.79 -13.32 -8.60
N THR A 689 -29.39 -12.87 -7.50
CA THR A 689 -30.50 -13.61 -6.86
C THR A 689 -31.82 -12.93 -7.17
N SER A 690 -32.85 -13.74 -7.38
CA SER A 690 -34.21 -13.24 -7.58
C SER A 690 -35.25 -14.18 -6.94
N ASN A 691 -36.35 -13.54 -6.51
CA ASN A 691 -37.56 -14.23 -6.04
C ASN A 691 -38.65 -14.24 -7.12
N ALA A 692 -38.34 -13.83 -8.34
CA ALA A 692 -39.26 -13.81 -9.45
C ALA A 692 -39.88 -15.21 -9.75
N GLY A 693 -41.16 -15.25 -10.01
CA GLY A 693 -41.91 -16.49 -10.31
C GLY A 693 -42.34 -17.29 -9.08
N THR A 694 -41.82 -17.04 -7.88
CA THR A 694 -42.20 -17.79 -6.69
C THR A 694 -43.64 -17.51 -6.20
N ARG A 695 -44.17 -16.28 -6.41
CA ARG A 695 -45.55 -15.94 -6.13
C ARG A 695 -46.51 -16.65 -7.08
N GLN A 696 -46.18 -16.70 -8.35
CA GLN A 696 -47.00 -17.36 -9.36
C GLN A 696 -47.05 -18.88 -9.17
N LEU A 697 -45.94 -19.49 -8.74
CA LEU A 697 -45.89 -20.89 -8.33
C LEU A 697 -46.80 -21.18 -7.12
N LYS A 698 -46.91 -20.25 -6.17
CA LYS A 698 -47.81 -20.38 -5.01
C LYS A 698 -49.29 -20.26 -5.43
N GLU A 699 -49.65 -19.34 -6.31
CA GLU A 699 -51.03 -19.16 -6.81
C GLU A 699 -51.46 -20.35 -7.62
N PHE A 700 -50.60 -21.02 -8.37
CA PHE A 700 -50.89 -22.27 -9.07
C PHE A 700 -51.00 -23.50 -8.15
N GLY A 701 -50.31 -23.57 -7.04
CA GLY A 701 -50.42 -24.63 -6.02
C GLY A 701 -51.77 -24.62 -5.30
N HIS A 702 -52.53 -23.51 -5.37
CA HIS A 702 -53.89 -23.39 -4.82
C HIS A 702 -55.00 -23.43 -5.87
N GLY A 703 -54.68 -23.52 -7.18
CA GLY A 703 -55.64 -23.46 -8.30
C GLY A 703 -55.84 -24.82 -9.00
N VAL A 704 -57.04 -25.38 -8.88
CA VAL A 704 -57.74 -26.37 -9.74
C VAL A 704 -56.91 -27.59 -10.14
N GLY A 705 -56.96 -28.66 -9.32
CA GLY A 705 -56.55 -30.04 -9.72
C GLY A 705 -55.70 -30.80 -8.71
N PHE A 706 -55.20 -30.21 -7.68
CA PHE A 706 -54.53 -30.95 -6.61
C PHE A 706 -55.45 -31.08 -5.39
N ASN A 707 -56.01 -32.23 -5.22
CA ASN A 707 -56.84 -32.61 -4.09
C ASN A 707 -56.06 -32.34 -2.79
N ALA A 708 -56.51 -31.36 -2.04
CA ALA A 708 -56.14 -31.15 -0.66
C ALA A 708 -56.77 -32.24 0.20
N GLY A 709 -56.11 -33.36 0.28
CA GLY A 709 -56.42 -34.47 1.17
C GLY A 709 -55.19 -34.96 1.86
N GLY A 710 -54.93 -34.36 3.01
CA GLY A 710 -54.18 -35.01 4.11
C GLY A 710 -52.69 -35.29 3.89
N ASN A 711 -51.91 -34.61 4.70
CA ASN A 711 -50.59 -35.03 5.24
C ASN A 711 -49.51 -35.49 4.23
N THR A 712 -48.39 -34.83 4.36
CA THR A 712 -47.07 -35.27 3.92
C THR A 712 -46.60 -34.89 2.52
N GLY A 713 -45.44 -34.20 2.55
CA GLY A 713 -44.36 -34.11 1.55
C GLY A 713 -44.59 -34.67 0.14
N ILE A 714 -45.20 -33.90 -0.76
CA ILE A 714 -45.40 -34.34 -2.13
C ILE A 714 -44.08 -34.16 -2.88
N SER A 715 -43.45 -35.27 -3.24
CA SER A 715 -42.43 -35.32 -4.28
C SER A 715 -43.11 -34.96 -5.61
N LEU A 716 -42.82 -33.78 -6.13
CA LEU A 716 -43.28 -33.30 -7.44
C LEU A 716 -42.81 -34.27 -8.52
N ASN A 717 -43.74 -34.75 -9.37
CA ASN A 717 -43.41 -35.54 -10.54
C ASN A 717 -42.59 -34.72 -11.54
N ASP A 718 -41.76 -35.37 -12.38
CA ASP A 718 -40.86 -34.66 -13.32
C ASP A 718 -41.62 -33.72 -14.27
N LYS A 719 -42.86 -34.01 -14.62
CA LYS A 719 -43.74 -33.15 -15.40
C LYS A 719 -44.14 -31.88 -14.66
N ASP A 720 -44.31 -31.91 -13.36
CA ASP A 720 -44.65 -30.77 -12.54
C ASP A 720 -43.43 -29.84 -12.39
N LYS A 721 -42.23 -30.41 -12.35
CA LYS A 721 -40.95 -29.64 -12.34
C LYS A 721 -40.74 -28.91 -13.66
N GLU A 722 -41.01 -29.57 -14.81
CA GLU A 722 -40.90 -28.91 -16.13
C GLU A 722 -41.94 -27.79 -16.29
N TYR A 723 -43.15 -27.99 -15.82
CA TYR A 723 -44.20 -26.96 -15.83
C TYR A 723 -43.85 -25.76 -14.94
N ALA A 724 -43.37 -26.04 -13.74
CA ALA A 724 -42.85 -25.00 -12.84
C ALA A 724 -41.69 -24.17 -13.49
N ARG A 725 -40.78 -24.84 -14.18
CA ARG A 725 -39.71 -24.16 -14.95
C ARG A 725 -40.26 -23.27 -16.04
N SER A 726 -41.29 -23.71 -16.79
CA SER A 726 -41.91 -22.90 -17.83
C SER A 726 -42.60 -21.66 -17.31
N ILE A 727 -43.19 -21.70 -16.12
CA ILE A 727 -43.81 -20.55 -15.46
C ILE A 727 -42.74 -19.58 -15.00
N ILE A 728 -41.66 -20.07 -14.40
CA ILE A 728 -40.53 -19.25 -13.99
C ILE A 728 -39.92 -18.51 -15.22
N GLN A 729 -39.70 -19.22 -16.31
CA GLN A 729 -39.18 -18.68 -17.55
C GLN A 729 -40.07 -17.57 -18.15
N LYS A 730 -41.40 -17.79 -18.15
CA LYS A 730 -42.37 -16.78 -18.56
C LYS A 730 -42.39 -15.55 -17.63
N SER A 731 -42.20 -15.76 -16.33
CA SER A 731 -42.11 -14.66 -15.37
C SER A 731 -40.86 -13.82 -15.58
N LEU A 732 -39.73 -14.47 -15.83
CA LEU A 732 -38.45 -13.80 -16.12
C LEU A 732 -38.52 -12.99 -17.41
N SER A 733 -39.11 -13.52 -18.49
CA SER A 733 -39.25 -12.81 -19.77
C SER A 733 -40.17 -11.58 -19.68
N LYS A 734 -40.98 -11.46 -18.62
CA LYS A 734 -41.80 -10.26 -18.35
C LYS A 734 -41.03 -9.17 -17.57
N GLN A 735 -40.02 -9.55 -16.77
CA GLN A 735 -39.29 -8.66 -15.89
C GLN A 735 -37.96 -8.20 -16.50
N PHE A 736 -37.31 -9.06 -17.26
CA PHE A 736 -35.99 -8.84 -17.82
C PHE A 736 -36.03 -8.83 -19.34
N ALA A 737 -35.26 -7.97 -19.97
CA ALA A 737 -35.11 -7.93 -21.42
C ALA A 737 -34.51 -9.25 -21.93
N PRO A 738 -35.00 -9.77 -23.08
CA PRO A 738 -34.44 -11.00 -23.67
C PRO A 738 -32.92 -10.93 -23.90
N GLU A 739 -32.42 -9.76 -24.24
CA GLU A 739 -31.01 -9.48 -24.44
C GLU A 739 -30.19 -9.74 -23.17
N PHE A 740 -30.68 -9.34 -22.01
CA PHE A 740 -30.02 -9.58 -20.72
C PHE A 740 -30.03 -11.08 -20.36
N LEU A 741 -31.18 -11.77 -20.57
CA LEU A 741 -31.28 -13.19 -20.24
C LEU A 741 -30.40 -14.08 -21.11
N ASN A 742 -30.16 -13.70 -22.37
CA ASN A 742 -29.31 -14.45 -23.30
C ASN A 742 -27.82 -14.37 -22.98
N ARG A 743 -27.40 -13.44 -22.11
CA ARG A 743 -26.00 -13.25 -21.69
C ARG A 743 -25.66 -13.97 -20.39
N LEU A 744 -26.66 -14.59 -19.76
CA LEU A 744 -26.46 -15.44 -18.60
C LEU A 744 -25.93 -16.80 -19.03
N ASP A 745 -24.91 -17.30 -18.32
CA ASP A 745 -24.40 -18.65 -18.56
C ASP A 745 -25.40 -19.72 -18.19
N GLU A 746 -26.03 -19.54 -17.02
CA GLU A 746 -27.04 -20.49 -16.53
C GLU A 746 -28.07 -19.77 -15.64
N ILE A 747 -29.34 -20.19 -15.79
CA ILE A 747 -30.41 -19.85 -14.86
C ILE A 747 -30.63 -21.05 -13.95
N ILE A 748 -30.33 -20.86 -12.67
CA ILE A 748 -30.28 -21.91 -11.67
C ILE A 748 -31.47 -21.80 -10.72
N THR A 749 -32.33 -22.79 -10.70
CA THR A 749 -33.48 -22.85 -9.82
C THR A 749 -33.14 -23.62 -8.54
N PHE A 750 -33.45 -23.04 -7.40
CA PHE A 750 -33.31 -23.64 -6.07
C PHE A 750 -34.62 -24.31 -5.66
N ASP A 751 -34.51 -25.54 -5.23
CA ASP A 751 -35.66 -26.31 -4.77
C ASP A 751 -36.06 -25.94 -3.33
N GLN A 752 -37.32 -26.16 -2.96
CA GLN A 752 -37.77 -26.00 -1.58
C GLN A 752 -37.13 -27.08 -0.70
N LEU A 753 -36.77 -26.68 0.54
CA LEU A 753 -36.17 -27.58 1.51
C LEU A 753 -37.23 -28.46 2.15
N ASP A 754 -37.01 -29.77 2.22
CA ASP A 754 -37.81 -30.71 2.97
C ASP A 754 -37.33 -30.85 4.44
N LEU A 755 -38.13 -31.50 5.31
CA LEU A 755 -37.75 -31.67 6.70
C LEU A 755 -36.46 -32.50 6.89
N LYS A 756 -36.14 -33.40 5.94
CA LYS A 756 -34.89 -34.17 6.02
C LYS A 756 -33.68 -33.28 5.72
N ALA A 757 -33.82 -32.37 4.77
CA ALA A 757 -32.81 -31.40 4.46
C ALA A 757 -32.59 -30.43 5.63
N ILE A 758 -33.67 -29.98 6.29
CA ILE A 758 -33.62 -29.10 7.45
C ILE A 758 -32.83 -29.73 8.61
N LYS A 759 -33.07 -31.02 8.90
CA LYS A 759 -32.29 -31.74 9.91
C LYS A 759 -30.79 -31.74 9.62
N LYS A 760 -30.41 -32.00 8.36
CA LYS A 760 -28.98 -31.93 7.95
C LYS A 760 -28.42 -30.52 8.07
N ILE A 761 -29.20 -29.48 7.78
CA ILE A 761 -28.79 -28.08 7.93
C ILE A 761 -28.58 -27.76 9.40
N ILE A 762 -29.45 -28.25 10.32
CA ILE A 762 -29.25 -28.11 11.77
C ILE A 762 -27.91 -28.72 12.19
N ASP A 763 -27.55 -29.88 11.69
CA ASP A 763 -26.26 -30.52 12.02
C ASP A 763 -25.07 -29.70 11.59
N ILE A 764 -25.17 -28.97 10.46
CA ILE A 764 -24.12 -28.07 9.99
C ILE A 764 -24.02 -26.80 10.87
N GLU A 765 -25.18 -26.20 11.20
CA GLU A 765 -25.23 -24.99 12.06
C GLU A 765 -24.75 -25.29 13.49
N LEU A 766 -25.11 -26.46 14.02
CA LEU A 766 -24.68 -26.88 15.35
C LEU A 766 -23.18 -27.18 15.47
N LYS A 767 -22.47 -27.48 14.36
CA LYS A 767 -21.00 -27.66 14.40
C LYS A 767 -20.28 -26.45 14.94
N GLY A 768 -20.78 -25.24 14.60
CA GLY A 768 -20.22 -23.99 15.12
C GLY A 768 -20.47 -23.85 16.64
N LEU A 769 -21.66 -24.25 17.10
CA LEU A 769 -22.01 -24.24 18.52
C LEU A 769 -21.19 -25.26 19.31
N TYR A 770 -21.02 -26.48 18.80
CA TYR A 770 -20.18 -27.50 19.43
C TYR A 770 -18.75 -27.01 19.65
N LYS A 771 -18.10 -26.41 18.63
CA LYS A 771 -16.76 -25.87 18.76
C LYS A 771 -16.66 -24.74 19.81
N ARG A 772 -17.66 -23.86 19.89
CA ARG A 772 -17.70 -22.78 20.89
C ARG A 772 -17.83 -23.33 22.31
N ILE A 773 -18.68 -24.33 22.52
CA ILE A 773 -18.87 -24.97 23.83
C ILE A 773 -17.63 -25.78 24.23
N GLU A 774 -17.04 -26.48 23.30
CA GLU A 774 -15.78 -27.22 23.50
C GLU A 774 -14.62 -26.26 23.89
N SER A 775 -14.55 -25.05 23.28
CA SER A 775 -13.56 -24.03 23.66
C SER A 775 -13.79 -23.45 25.05
N LEU A 776 -14.99 -23.58 25.63
CA LEU A 776 -15.32 -23.23 27.02
C LEU A 776 -15.07 -24.39 28.00
N GLY A 777 -14.54 -25.53 27.54
CA GLY A 777 -14.23 -26.68 28.36
C GLY A 777 -15.38 -27.65 28.61
N TYR A 778 -16.53 -27.53 27.90
CA TYR A 778 -17.69 -28.37 28.05
C TYR A 778 -17.98 -29.18 26.78
N GLN A 779 -18.71 -30.28 26.90
CA GLN A 779 -19.21 -31.05 25.77
C GLN A 779 -20.72 -30.87 25.62
N LEU A 780 -21.22 -30.80 24.36
CA LEU A 780 -22.65 -30.72 24.06
C LEU A 780 -23.08 -31.92 23.26
N THR A 781 -24.16 -32.62 23.72
CA THR A 781 -24.79 -33.68 22.97
C THR A 781 -26.29 -33.40 22.77
N ILE A 782 -26.77 -33.50 21.55
CA ILE A 782 -28.17 -33.16 21.19
C ILE A 782 -28.80 -34.41 20.57
N THR A 783 -29.89 -34.89 21.15
CA THR A 783 -30.64 -36.05 20.65
C THR A 783 -31.38 -35.75 19.35
N ASP A 784 -31.63 -36.77 18.51
CA ASP A 784 -32.36 -36.62 17.25
C ASP A 784 -33.79 -36.09 17.44
N SER A 785 -34.42 -36.42 18.56
CA SER A 785 -35.75 -35.89 18.93
C SER A 785 -35.71 -34.38 19.24
N ALA A 786 -34.63 -33.87 19.84
CA ALA A 786 -34.46 -32.44 20.06
C ALA A 786 -34.20 -31.70 18.74
N LYS A 787 -33.37 -32.27 17.84
CA LYS A 787 -33.14 -31.73 16.49
C LYS A 787 -34.42 -31.66 15.68
N GLU A 788 -35.28 -32.70 15.76
CA GLU A 788 -36.56 -32.73 15.08
C GLU A 788 -37.55 -31.67 15.61
N PHE A 789 -37.54 -31.44 16.92
CA PHE A 789 -38.32 -30.38 17.53
C PHE A 789 -37.87 -29.00 17.02
N VAL A 790 -36.57 -28.69 17.04
CA VAL A 790 -36.03 -27.45 16.53
C VAL A 790 -36.28 -27.31 15.01
N ALA A 791 -36.15 -28.38 14.24
CA ALA A 791 -36.50 -28.39 12.83
C ALA A 791 -37.96 -28.00 12.57
N THR A 792 -38.89 -28.54 13.37
CA THR A 792 -40.32 -28.27 13.20
C THR A 792 -40.67 -26.82 13.59
N LYS A 793 -40.04 -26.27 14.66
CA LYS A 793 -40.25 -24.88 15.12
C LYS A 793 -39.49 -23.85 14.26
N GLY A 794 -38.33 -24.22 13.70
CA GLY A 794 -37.49 -23.34 12.89
C GLY A 794 -37.77 -23.41 11.40
N TYR A 795 -38.69 -24.26 10.93
CA TYR A 795 -39.06 -24.32 9.52
C TYR A 795 -40.35 -23.55 9.23
N ASP A 796 -40.29 -22.65 8.28
CA ASP A 796 -41.46 -21.95 7.74
C ASP A 796 -41.51 -22.14 6.22
N VAL A 797 -42.63 -22.52 5.69
CA VAL A 797 -42.83 -22.75 4.24
C VAL A 797 -42.58 -21.47 3.41
N GLN A 798 -42.76 -20.30 3.99
CA GLN A 798 -42.56 -19.01 3.30
C GLN A 798 -41.11 -18.50 3.41
N PHE A 799 -40.48 -18.73 4.54
CA PHE A 799 -39.14 -18.19 4.86
C PHE A 799 -38.03 -19.25 4.81
N GLY A 800 -38.35 -20.52 4.52
CA GLY A 800 -37.41 -21.63 4.41
C GLY A 800 -36.63 -21.88 5.72
N ALA A 801 -35.31 -22.01 5.62
CA ALA A 801 -34.44 -22.25 6.75
C ALA A 801 -34.01 -20.95 7.48
N ARG A 802 -34.46 -19.73 7.06
CA ARG A 802 -34.05 -18.46 7.65
C ARG A 802 -34.41 -18.33 9.15
N PRO A 803 -35.60 -18.81 9.62
CA PRO A 803 -35.93 -18.78 11.05
C PRO A 803 -35.17 -19.81 11.88
N LEU A 804 -34.49 -20.79 11.25
CA LEU A 804 -33.81 -21.88 11.93
C LEU A 804 -32.69 -21.42 12.88
N LYS A 805 -31.91 -20.43 12.47
CA LYS A 805 -30.85 -19.88 13.32
C LYS A 805 -31.42 -19.26 14.60
N ARG A 806 -32.54 -18.56 14.49
CA ARG A 806 -33.26 -18.00 15.65
C ARG A 806 -33.86 -19.11 16.53
N ALA A 807 -34.36 -20.18 15.91
CA ALA A 807 -34.88 -21.34 16.66
C ALA A 807 -33.75 -22.06 17.41
N ILE A 808 -32.57 -22.24 16.82
CA ILE A 808 -31.40 -22.79 17.52
C ILE A 808 -31.02 -21.89 18.70
N GLN A 809 -30.99 -20.58 18.50
CA GLN A 809 -30.68 -19.61 19.57
C GLN A 809 -31.69 -19.74 20.71
N ASN A 810 -32.98 -19.57 20.47
CA ASN A 810 -34.01 -19.51 21.50
C ASN A 810 -34.24 -20.85 22.22
N TYR A 811 -34.10 -21.98 21.52
CA TYR A 811 -34.39 -23.28 22.08
C TYR A 811 -33.18 -24.09 22.56
N ILE A 812 -31.96 -23.77 22.03
CA ILE A 812 -30.75 -24.52 22.42
C ILE A 812 -29.75 -23.58 23.12
N GLU A 813 -29.33 -22.47 22.48
CA GLU A 813 -28.27 -21.61 23.03
C GLU A 813 -28.71 -20.98 24.38
N ASP A 814 -29.95 -20.47 24.47
CA ASP A 814 -30.47 -19.85 25.69
C ASP A 814 -30.51 -20.87 26.84
N GLY A 815 -31.02 -22.10 26.60
CA GLY A 815 -31.07 -23.14 27.61
C GLY A 815 -29.71 -23.68 28.05
N VAL A 816 -28.76 -23.76 27.13
CA VAL A 816 -27.35 -24.10 27.43
C VAL A 816 -26.73 -22.98 28.27
N CYS A 817 -27.00 -21.72 27.92
CA CYS A 817 -26.52 -20.56 28.69
C CYS A 817 -27.05 -20.55 30.14
N GLU A 818 -28.35 -20.82 30.32
CA GLU A 818 -28.94 -20.95 31.68
C GLU A 818 -28.28 -22.04 32.52
N LYS A 819 -27.98 -23.21 31.90
CA LYS A 819 -27.26 -24.28 32.58
C LYS A 819 -25.81 -23.92 32.92
N LEU A 820 -25.10 -23.26 32.07
CA LEU A 820 -23.73 -22.79 32.33
C LEU A 820 -23.70 -21.74 33.48
N LEU A 821 -24.72 -20.84 33.52
CA LEU A 821 -24.83 -19.80 34.54
C LEU A 821 -25.30 -20.32 35.89
N SER A 822 -25.99 -21.47 35.94
CA SER A 822 -26.45 -22.09 37.21
C SER A 822 -25.30 -22.52 38.13
N GLY A 823 -24.09 -22.66 37.63
CA GLY A 823 -22.90 -23.09 38.36
C GLY A 823 -22.93 -24.55 38.80
N GLU A 824 -23.85 -25.37 38.25
CA GLU A 824 -23.98 -26.80 38.54
C GLU A 824 -23.03 -27.68 37.75
N LEU A 825 -22.36 -27.11 36.75
CA LEU A 825 -21.47 -27.82 35.79
C LEU A 825 -20.00 -27.59 36.14
N HIS A 826 -19.21 -28.65 36.06
CA HIS A 826 -17.75 -28.60 36.19
C HIS A 826 -17.07 -28.69 34.80
N GLU A 827 -15.85 -28.16 34.67
CA GLU A 827 -15.06 -28.28 33.45
C GLU A 827 -14.92 -29.77 33.05
N GLY A 828 -15.28 -30.09 31.81
CA GLY A 828 -15.30 -31.47 31.28
C GLY A 828 -16.67 -32.14 31.27
N ASP A 829 -17.71 -31.55 31.88
CA ASP A 829 -19.05 -32.11 31.87
C ASP A 829 -19.71 -32.05 30.48
N THR A 830 -20.63 -33.04 30.24
CA THR A 830 -21.39 -33.13 28.99
C THR A 830 -22.83 -32.65 29.19
N ILE A 831 -23.21 -31.61 28.49
CA ILE A 831 -24.58 -31.10 28.47
C ILE A 831 -25.39 -31.91 27.48
N ALA A 832 -26.38 -32.70 27.95
CA ALA A 832 -27.24 -33.46 27.09
C ALA A 832 -28.58 -32.78 26.89
N VAL A 833 -28.94 -32.46 25.63
CA VAL A 833 -30.20 -31.83 25.25
C VAL A 833 -31.15 -32.87 24.67
N SER A 834 -32.34 -33.00 25.29
CA SER A 834 -33.38 -33.95 24.83
C SER A 834 -34.76 -33.32 24.85
N LYS A 835 -35.69 -33.81 24.02
CA LYS A 835 -37.09 -33.36 24.04
C LYS A 835 -37.85 -34.06 25.18
N ILE A 836 -38.65 -33.33 25.93
CA ILE A 836 -39.52 -33.89 26.95
C ILE A 836 -40.70 -34.61 26.26
N PRO A 837 -40.95 -35.90 26.58
CA PRO A 837 -42.11 -36.63 26.02
C PRO A 837 -43.43 -35.88 26.35
N ASN A 838 -44.25 -35.65 25.34
CA ASN A 838 -45.56 -34.97 25.42
C ASN A 838 -45.57 -33.50 25.84
N LYS A 839 -44.42 -32.84 25.84
CA LYS A 839 -44.28 -31.37 25.99
C LYS A 839 -43.53 -30.74 24.83
N ASP A 840 -43.86 -29.50 24.53
CA ASP A 840 -43.17 -28.70 23.50
C ASP A 840 -41.98 -27.93 24.11
N GLU A 841 -41.17 -28.63 24.94
CA GLU A 841 -40.01 -28.09 25.66
C GLU A 841 -38.79 -29.01 25.54
N LEU A 842 -37.61 -28.44 25.62
CA LEU A 842 -36.33 -29.17 25.69
C LEU A 842 -35.89 -29.28 27.15
N GLN A 843 -35.24 -30.40 27.48
CA GLN A 843 -34.62 -30.64 28.78
C GLN A 843 -33.10 -30.64 28.62
N PHE A 844 -32.43 -29.97 29.53
CA PHE A 844 -30.98 -29.90 29.61
C PHE A 844 -30.48 -30.66 30.86
N LYS A 845 -29.69 -31.69 30.63
CA LYS A 845 -29.14 -32.54 31.68
C LYS A 845 -27.63 -32.38 31.73
#